data_1a4c9d061fa70b9f097a8b6b32099829
#
_entry.id   1a4c9d061fa70b9f097a8b6b32099829
#
_cell.length_a   1.000
_cell.length_b   1.000
_cell.length_c   1.000
_cell.angle_alpha   90.00
_cell.angle_beta   90.00
_cell.angle_gamma   90.00
#
_symmetry.space_group_name_H-M   'P 1'
#
loop_
_entity.id
_entity.type
_entity.pdbx_description
1 polymer ?
#
loop_
_entity_poly.entity_id
_entity_poly.type
_entity_poly.pdbx_seq_one_letter_code
_entity_poly.pdbx_strand_id
1 'polypeptide(L)'
;MKPVIPKKLYLSGLNKQTQMKQFIFFFIFCFSIVSLAQVSAAKYEKYPVFKECENSEVDAIENCFKNTLQQFIFQNFEVPDIVFSENYKGNVNVLFEVTKEGKFKVLYVDGIYDELKTEARRVFESLPQVGPATYNGTPAYVQFTLPISIPLVAPGESILQTTEIAIKNEREALVYEYEEIKNLPYNNEEYRSNINIPLSHHNYSLFDAAMNRVGLNNHTAQKPYIYSEVNKYYDFEAANKEILKNKTSWFGRKLWNEHLVTIKGKDYWLTLDAGVDLQAGKDIDADIDTYNNTRLVYTQGSLGSQLSFFGVIYESQGRFADYFNKYAESIKPDGGNPAIIPGRGIAKGFRSDSYDYPIATGHISYTPSKYFNIQLGHGKTFLGDGYRSLLTSDNASSYPFFKINTTFWKLKYTNTWMSLRDVRPEVTEDGSFRTKYMANHYLSYNITKRLNIGLFESVIWQNDNGRGFDVNYLNPIIFYRAIEFSTGSRGGNALVGISGKYKVNDRINAYGQLIIDEFSSSDVFGGKGSYKNKTGYQLGLKYYDAFGLKNLYLQTEYNRVRPYTYSHNTIVLNYGHNNQSMAHTLGANFSEFIAIARYQKGRIYGDAKFIVAKRGFEFNTPEDSSFYGSSIYGNEDDRISTDGNDVAQGNTTDFFHAEVQAGYVINPTTNLKIYGSFIFRNFDPKVDTETVFKSQTSWVNFGIRTDLFNWYYDF
;
A
#
# COMPACT_ATOMS: atom_id res chain seq x y z
N MET A 1 -18.68 61.01 35.22
CA MET A 1 -17.92 60.59 33.99
C MET A 1 -18.10 59.09 33.82
N LYS A 2 -18.83 58.70 32.78
CA LYS A 2 -19.08 57.27 32.42
C LYS A 2 -17.95 56.77 31.51
N PRO A 3 -17.44 55.52 31.68
CA PRO A 3 -16.49 54.96 30.72
C PRO A 3 -17.23 54.38 29.50
N VAL A 4 -16.64 54.62 28.34
CA VAL A 4 -17.07 54.15 27.05
C VAL A 4 -16.60 52.73 26.83
N ILE A 5 -17.49 51.79 26.48
CA ILE A 5 -17.21 50.41 26.14
C ILE A 5 -17.02 50.36 24.59
N PRO A 6 -15.94 49.78 24.07
CA PRO A 6 -15.84 49.54 22.61
C PRO A 6 -16.59 48.27 22.22
N LYS A 7 -17.36 48.36 21.16
CA LYS A 7 -18.09 47.26 20.49
C LYS A 7 -17.14 46.24 19.93
N LYS A 8 -17.29 44.97 20.33
CA LYS A 8 -16.70 43.81 19.64
C LYS A 8 -17.43 43.58 18.29
N LEU A 9 -16.67 43.64 17.21
CA LEU A 9 -17.14 43.18 15.91
C LEU A 9 -17.06 41.63 15.88
N TYR A 10 -18.19 40.98 15.66
CA TYR A 10 -18.29 39.57 15.30
C TYR A 10 -17.96 39.41 13.82
N LEU A 11 -16.81 38.86 13.47
CA LEU A 11 -16.48 38.33 12.13
C LEU A 11 -15.53 37.12 12.26
N SER A 12 -16.07 35.97 12.64
CA SER A 12 -15.29 34.70 12.58
C SER A 12 -16.09 33.49 12.08
N GLY A 13 -17.28 33.71 11.49
CA GLY A 13 -18.14 32.60 11.04
C GLY A 13 -18.09 32.22 9.56
N LEU A 14 -17.47 33.05 8.69
CA LEU A 14 -17.63 32.90 7.24
C LEU A 14 -16.53 32.07 6.53
N ASN A 15 -15.38 31.84 7.13
CA ASN A 15 -14.25 31.24 6.41
C ASN A 15 -14.26 29.70 6.34
N LYS A 16 -14.88 29.01 7.27
CA LYS A 16 -14.92 27.52 7.26
C LYS A 16 -15.92 26.95 6.23
N GLN A 17 -17.03 27.64 6.01
CA GLN A 17 -18.02 27.18 5.01
C GLN A 17 -17.55 27.41 3.55
N THR A 18 -16.73 28.43 3.31
CA THR A 18 -16.23 28.74 1.98
C THR A 18 -15.15 27.77 1.53
N GLN A 19 -14.25 27.37 2.44
CA GLN A 19 -13.22 26.38 2.11
C GLN A 19 -13.81 24.97 1.87
N MET A 20 -14.81 24.57 2.66
CA MET A 20 -15.48 23.28 2.43
C MET A 20 -16.28 23.27 1.12
N LYS A 21 -16.90 24.38 0.75
CA LYS A 21 -17.57 24.53 -0.55
C LYS A 21 -16.59 24.52 -1.73
N GLN A 22 -15.40 25.11 -1.59
CA GLN A 22 -14.37 25.08 -2.63
C GLN A 22 -13.78 23.68 -2.80
N PHE A 23 -13.61 22.90 -1.71
CA PHE A 23 -13.14 21.52 -1.77
C PHE A 23 -14.17 20.58 -2.40
N ILE A 24 -15.45 20.76 -2.09
CA ILE A 24 -16.56 20.03 -2.71
C ILE A 24 -16.70 20.41 -4.19
N PHE A 25 -16.53 21.69 -4.54
CA PHE A 25 -16.59 22.15 -5.92
C PHE A 25 -15.43 21.64 -6.78
N PHE A 26 -14.22 21.55 -6.20
CA PHE A 26 -13.05 20.94 -6.86
C PHE A 26 -13.24 19.44 -7.08
N PHE A 27 -13.83 18.74 -6.12
CA PHE A 27 -14.14 17.31 -6.25
C PHE A 27 -15.24 17.04 -7.30
N ILE A 28 -16.28 17.88 -7.33
CA ILE A 28 -17.34 17.81 -8.34
C ILE A 28 -16.80 18.20 -9.73
N PHE A 29 -15.89 19.16 -9.82
CA PHE A 29 -15.26 19.57 -11.08
C PHE A 29 -14.31 18.49 -11.62
N CYS A 30 -13.53 17.81 -10.78
CA CYS A 30 -12.73 16.66 -11.19
C CYS A 30 -13.59 15.46 -11.63
N PHE A 31 -14.75 15.22 -11.00
CA PHE A 31 -15.70 14.20 -11.44
C PHE A 31 -16.38 14.56 -12.76
N SER A 32 -16.66 15.85 -13.01
CA SER A 32 -17.26 16.32 -14.25
C SER A 32 -16.32 16.22 -15.46
N ILE A 33 -15.00 16.35 -15.25
CA ILE A 33 -13.99 16.21 -16.32
C ILE A 33 -13.81 14.73 -16.73
N VAL A 34 -13.96 13.78 -15.79
CA VAL A 34 -13.91 12.35 -16.10
C VAL A 34 -15.15 11.89 -16.92
N SER A 35 -16.29 12.58 -16.76
CA SER A 35 -17.49 12.28 -17.55
C SER A 35 -17.42 12.78 -19.00
N LEU A 36 -16.45 13.63 -19.34
CA LEU A 36 -16.25 14.15 -20.71
C LEU A 36 -15.21 13.37 -21.54
N ALA A 37 -14.56 12.37 -20.95
CA ALA A 37 -13.61 11.49 -21.65
C ALA A 37 -14.20 10.12 -22.03
N GLN A 38 -15.51 9.94 -21.98
CA GLN A 38 -16.14 8.97 -22.85
C GLN A 38 -16.09 9.58 -24.25
N VAL A 39 -15.05 9.23 -25.02
CA VAL A 39 -15.12 9.28 -26.47
C VAL A 39 -16.26 8.33 -26.84
N SER A 40 -17.45 8.87 -26.93
CA SER A 40 -18.57 8.24 -27.61
C SER A 40 -18.01 7.84 -28.97
N ALA A 41 -17.89 6.54 -29.22
CA ALA A 41 -17.58 6.05 -30.55
C ALA A 41 -18.53 6.80 -31.48
N ALA A 42 -17.96 7.55 -32.43
CA ALA A 42 -18.71 8.43 -33.27
C ALA A 42 -19.87 7.63 -33.88
N LYS A 43 -21.12 7.99 -33.55
CA LYS A 43 -22.28 7.30 -34.05
C LYS A 43 -22.37 7.68 -35.52
N TYR A 44 -21.93 6.78 -36.39
CA TYR A 44 -21.96 7.00 -37.83
C TYR A 44 -23.40 7.22 -38.25
N GLU A 45 -23.60 8.19 -39.11
CA GLU A 45 -24.91 8.49 -39.71
C GLU A 45 -25.32 7.36 -40.66
N LYS A 46 -24.38 6.78 -41.37
CA LYS A 46 -24.57 5.63 -42.24
C LYS A 46 -23.38 4.66 -42.15
N TYR A 47 -23.68 3.36 -42.02
CA TYR A 47 -22.69 2.28 -41.99
C TYR A 47 -22.08 2.05 -43.39
N PRO A 48 -20.86 1.44 -43.52
CA PRO A 48 -20.39 1.01 -44.81
C PRO A 48 -21.35 -0.02 -45.46
N VAL A 49 -21.53 0.03 -46.78
CA VAL A 49 -22.60 -0.72 -47.43
C VAL A 49 -22.03 -1.53 -48.60
N PHE A 50 -22.19 -2.86 -48.59
CA PHE A 50 -21.99 -3.70 -49.75
C PHE A 50 -23.12 -3.45 -50.77
N LYS A 51 -22.84 -3.63 -52.04
CA LYS A 51 -23.85 -3.44 -53.12
C LYS A 51 -25.13 -4.23 -52.86
N GLU A 52 -25.03 -5.42 -52.30
CA GLU A 52 -26.14 -6.31 -51.97
C GLU A 52 -27.01 -5.77 -50.82
N CYS A 53 -26.45 -4.89 -50.01
CA CYS A 53 -27.12 -4.29 -48.85
C CYS A 53 -27.70 -2.88 -49.13
N GLU A 54 -27.55 -2.34 -50.33
CA GLU A 54 -28.00 -0.94 -50.67
C GLU A 54 -29.49 -0.75 -50.51
N ASN A 55 -30.32 -1.79 -50.68
CA ASN A 55 -31.76 -1.73 -50.55
C ASN A 55 -32.30 -2.13 -49.18
N SER A 56 -31.42 -2.36 -48.18
CA SER A 56 -31.83 -2.70 -46.83
C SER A 56 -32.31 -1.47 -46.06
N GLU A 57 -33.24 -1.68 -45.13
CA GLU A 57 -33.68 -0.60 -44.19
C GLU A 57 -32.49 -0.10 -43.36
N VAL A 58 -32.47 1.15 -42.99
CA VAL A 58 -31.34 1.80 -42.31
C VAL A 58 -30.90 1.05 -41.07
N ASP A 59 -31.82 0.52 -40.29
CA ASP A 59 -31.56 -0.27 -39.07
C ASP A 59 -31.03 -1.69 -39.39
N ALA A 60 -31.18 -2.18 -40.63
CA ALA A 60 -30.72 -3.49 -41.03
C ALA A 60 -29.35 -3.45 -41.75
N ILE A 61 -28.85 -2.27 -42.13
CA ILE A 61 -27.59 -2.11 -42.91
C ILE A 61 -26.40 -2.69 -42.15
N GLU A 62 -26.30 -2.43 -40.83
CA GLU A 62 -25.20 -2.94 -40.00
C GLU A 62 -25.16 -4.48 -40.00
N ASN A 63 -26.30 -5.12 -39.84
CA ASN A 63 -26.40 -6.56 -39.80
C ASN A 63 -26.12 -7.15 -41.20
N CYS A 64 -26.62 -6.52 -42.26
CA CYS A 64 -26.33 -6.92 -43.63
C CYS A 64 -24.84 -6.83 -43.90
N PHE A 65 -24.18 -5.72 -43.60
CA PHE A 65 -22.73 -5.54 -43.77
C PHE A 65 -21.94 -6.63 -43.04
N LYS A 66 -22.26 -6.92 -41.78
CA LYS A 66 -21.58 -7.94 -40.99
C LYS A 66 -21.77 -9.32 -41.55
N ASN A 67 -22.99 -9.67 -41.94
CA ASN A 67 -23.29 -10.99 -42.50
C ASN A 67 -22.60 -11.21 -43.85
N THR A 68 -22.65 -10.23 -44.77
CA THR A 68 -21.99 -10.31 -46.07
C THR A 68 -20.48 -10.43 -45.91
N LEU A 69 -19.86 -9.68 -44.99
CA LEU A 69 -18.45 -9.77 -44.67
C LEU A 69 -18.06 -11.16 -44.13
N GLN A 70 -18.83 -11.70 -43.19
CA GLN A 70 -18.60 -13.03 -42.64
C GLN A 70 -18.79 -14.13 -43.71
N GLN A 71 -19.77 -13.99 -44.56
CA GLN A 71 -20.01 -14.93 -45.66
C GLN A 71 -18.87 -14.91 -46.66
N PHE A 72 -18.36 -13.75 -47.03
CA PHE A 72 -17.21 -13.60 -47.92
C PHE A 72 -15.97 -14.29 -47.31
N ILE A 73 -15.69 -14.06 -46.03
CA ILE A 73 -14.57 -14.67 -45.32
C ILE A 73 -14.74 -16.21 -45.30
N PHE A 74 -15.90 -16.70 -44.94
CA PHE A 74 -16.18 -18.14 -44.89
C PHE A 74 -15.95 -18.82 -46.22
N GLN A 75 -16.28 -18.17 -47.33
CA GLN A 75 -16.12 -18.70 -48.68
C GLN A 75 -14.70 -18.62 -49.23
N ASN A 76 -13.88 -17.67 -48.79
CA ASN A 76 -12.58 -17.37 -49.36
C ASN A 76 -11.39 -17.64 -48.44
N PHE A 77 -11.63 -18.00 -47.17
CA PHE A 77 -10.57 -18.26 -46.22
C PHE A 77 -10.13 -19.74 -46.33
N GLU A 78 -8.87 -19.94 -46.69
CA GLU A 78 -8.25 -21.25 -46.77
C GLU A 78 -7.53 -21.54 -45.44
N VAL A 79 -7.96 -22.57 -44.71
CA VAL A 79 -7.35 -22.92 -43.42
C VAL A 79 -5.99 -23.58 -43.70
N PRO A 80 -4.87 -23.01 -43.22
CA PRO A 80 -3.53 -23.57 -43.47
C PRO A 80 -3.34 -24.97 -42.87
N ASP A 81 -2.51 -25.81 -43.51
CA ASP A 81 -2.25 -27.19 -43.08
C ASP A 81 -1.73 -27.33 -41.63
N ILE A 82 -1.00 -26.32 -41.13
CA ILE A 82 -0.50 -26.29 -39.77
C ILE A 82 -1.63 -26.35 -38.75
N VAL A 83 -2.79 -25.77 -39.05
CA VAL A 83 -3.97 -25.79 -38.20
C VAL A 83 -4.50 -27.19 -37.98
N PHE A 84 -4.48 -28.01 -39.08
CA PHE A 84 -4.92 -29.40 -39.04
C PHE A 84 -3.90 -30.30 -38.33
N SER A 85 -2.60 -30.07 -38.58
CA SER A 85 -1.52 -30.86 -37.99
C SER A 85 -1.42 -30.66 -36.46
N GLU A 86 -1.68 -29.45 -35.98
CA GLU A 86 -1.64 -29.08 -34.54
C GLU A 86 -3.01 -29.16 -33.85
N ASN A 87 -4.06 -29.58 -34.58
CA ASN A 87 -5.46 -29.64 -34.10
C ASN A 87 -5.91 -28.35 -33.40
N TYR A 88 -5.52 -27.21 -33.97
CA TYR A 88 -5.76 -25.90 -33.37
C TYR A 88 -7.22 -25.49 -33.42
N LYS A 89 -7.74 -24.98 -32.32
CA LYS A 89 -9.05 -24.34 -32.17
C LYS A 89 -8.89 -23.01 -31.48
N GLY A 90 -9.38 -21.94 -32.11
CA GLY A 90 -9.24 -20.59 -31.53
C GLY A 90 -9.75 -19.53 -32.49
N ASN A 91 -9.38 -18.26 -32.24
CA ASN A 91 -9.76 -17.13 -33.08
C ASN A 91 -8.54 -16.43 -33.65
N VAL A 92 -8.71 -15.92 -34.89
CA VAL A 92 -7.81 -14.94 -35.52
C VAL A 92 -8.53 -13.59 -35.49
N ASN A 93 -8.00 -12.60 -34.78
CA ASN A 93 -8.63 -11.29 -34.67
C ASN A 93 -8.03 -10.33 -35.70
N VAL A 94 -8.86 -9.81 -36.59
CA VAL A 94 -8.44 -8.86 -37.63
C VAL A 94 -8.95 -7.48 -37.29
N LEU A 95 -8.04 -6.54 -37.06
CA LEU A 95 -8.33 -5.11 -36.98
C LEU A 95 -8.16 -4.52 -38.39
N PHE A 96 -9.22 -3.98 -38.95
CA PHE A 96 -9.21 -3.39 -40.28
C PHE A 96 -9.97 -2.07 -40.32
N GLU A 97 -9.72 -1.29 -41.35
CA GLU A 97 -10.33 -0.02 -41.67
C GLU A 97 -11.05 -0.07 -42.99
N VAL A 98 -12.27 0.44 -43.05
CA VAL A 98 -12.90 0.80 -44.32
C VAL A 98 -12.60 2.27 -44.57
N THR A 99 -11.84 2.53 -45.65
CA THR A 99 -11.38 3.88 -45.98
C THR A 99 -12.50 4.77 -46.52
N LYS A 100 -12.25 6.05 -46.69
CA LYS A 100 -13.19 7.03 -47.27
C LYS A 100 -13.57 6.68 -48.73
N GLU A 101 -12.73 5.94 -49.38
CA GLU A 101 -12.95 5.41 -50.74
C GLU A 101 -13.68 4.07 -50.72
N GLY A 102 -14.02 3.52 -49.57
CA GLY A 102 -14.71 2.25 -49.44
C GLY A 102 -13.81 1.02 -49.62
N LYS A 103 -12.48 1.14 -49.49
CA LYS A 103 -11.55 0.02 -49.55
C LYS A 103 -11.24 -0.53 -48.18
N PHE A 104 -11.06 -1.83 -48.08
CA PHE A 104 -10.63 -2.50 -46.85
C PHE A 104 -9.11 -2.40 -46.71
N LYS A 105 -8.64 -2.01 -45.54
CA LYS A 105 -7.23 -1.94 -45.20
C LYS A 105 -6.99 -2.64 -43.87
N VAL A 106 -6.23 -3.72 -43.85
CA VAL A 106 -5.85 -4.40 -42.62
C VAL A 106 -4.81 -3.61 -41.87
N LEU A 107 -5.12 -3.28 -40.62
CA LEU A 107 -4.22 -2.55 -39.75
C LEU A 107 -3.38 -3.52 -38.90
N TYR A 108 -4.03 -4.55 -38.33
CA TYR A 108 -3.36 -5.53 -37.48
C TYR A 108 -4.09 -6.87 -37.53
N VAL A 109 -3.34 -7.98 -37.46
CA VAL A 109 -3.89 -9.33 -37.32
C VAL A 109 -3.22 -10.01 -36.13
N ASP A 110 -4.04 -10.47 -35.16
CA ASP A 110 -3.63 -11.27 -34.05
C ASP A 110 -4.02 -12.71 -34.23
N GLY A 111 -3.04 -13.61 -34.16
CA GLY A 111 -3.22 -15.04 -34.30
C GLY A 111 -1.95 -15.79 -33.89
N ILE A 112 -2.08 -17.07 -33.54
CA ILE A 112 -0.95 -17.88 -33.05
C ILE A 112 0.03 -18.21 -34.19
N TYR A 113 -0.47 -18.57 -35.38
CA TYR A 113 0.35 -18.97 -36.53
C TYR A 113 0.45 -17.84 -37.54
N ASP A 114 1.64 -17.62 -38.08
CA ASP A 114 1.89 -16.59 -39.11
C ASP A 114 1.20 -16.89 -40.44
N GLU A 115 0.98 -18.16 -40.74
CA GLU A 115 0.22 -18.61 -41.89
C GLU A 115 -1.25 -18.18 -41.80
N LEU A 116 -1.87 -18.27 -40.62
CA LEU A 116 -3.23 -17.76 -40.37
C LEU A 116 -3.31 -16.24 -40.50
N LYS A 117 -2.29 -15.52 -40.07
CA LYS A 117 -2.23 -14.05 -40.20
C LYS A 117 -2.07 -13.64 -41.66
N THR A 118 -1.27 -14.39 -42.41
CA THR A 118 -1.05 -14.15 -43.84
C THR A 118 -2.33 -14.40 -44.62
N GLU A 119 -3.01 -15.50 -44.33
CA GLU A 119 -4.27 -15.85 -44.98
C GLU A 119 -5.37 -14.83 -44.67
N ALA A 120 -5.49 -14.40 -43.41
CA ALA A 120 -6.44 -13.36 -43.03
C ALA A 120 -6.19 -12.05 -43.81
N ARG A 121 -4.93 -11.65 -44.02
CA ARG A 121 -4.59 -10.46 -44.82
C ARG A 121 -4.99 -10.66 -46.27
N ARG A 122 -4.67 -11.81 -46.88
CA ARG A 122 -5.02 -12.13 -48.25
C ARG A 122 -6.52 -12.02 -48.52
N VAL A 123 -7.34 -12.57 -47.60
CA VAL A 123 -8.80 -12.55 -47.74
C VAL A 123 -9.33 -11.12 -47.65
N PHE A 124 -8.85 -10.32 -46.69
CA PHE A 124 -9.29 -8.93 -46.53
C PHE A 124 -8.83 -8.03 -47.68
N GLU A 125 -7.67 -8.27 -48.27
CA GLU A 125 -7.20 -7.55 -49.46
C GLU A 125 -8.00 -7.91 -50.74
N SER A 126 -8.66 -9.06 -50.77
CA SER A 126 -9.52 -9.50 -51.87
C SER A 126 -10.98 -9.04 -51.75
N LEU A 127 -11.36 -8.39 -50.66
CA LEU A 127 -12.71 -7.87 -50.46
C LEU A 127 -13.09 -6.81 -51.49
N PRO A 128 -14.33 -6.87 -52.04
CA PRO A 128 -14.81 -5.87 -52.97
C PRO A 128 -14.96 -4.49 -52.30
N GLN A 129 -14.81 -3.43 -53.10
CA GLN A 129 -15.04 -2.08 -52.62
C GLN A 129 -16.51 -1.88 -52.25
N VAL A 130 -16.72 -1.21 -51.10
CA VAL A 130 -18.05 -0.91 -50.53
C VAL A 130 -18.37 0.58 -50.52
N GLY A 131 -19.62 0.94 -50.39
CA GLY A 131 -19.99 2.31 -50.08
C GLY A 131 -19.39 2.71 -48.72
N PRO A 132 -18.64 3.85 -48.61
CA PRO A 132 -18.01 4.24 -47.36
C PRO A 132 -19.06 4.66 -46.30
N ALA A 133 -18.71 4.60 -45.05
CA ALA A 133 -19.48 5.20 -43.97
C ALA A 133 -19.59 6.71 -44.17
N THR A 134 -20.63 7.33 -43.63
CA THR A 134 -20.78 8.79 -43.64
C THR A 134 -20.92 9.34 -42.24
N TYR A 135 -20.37 10.54 -42.05
CA TYR A 135 -20.52 11.34 -40.84
C TYR A 135 -20.82 12.79 -41.26
N ASN A 136 -21.94 13.32 -40.79
CA ASN A 136 -22.46 14.63 -41.25
C ASN A 136 -22.52 14.74 -42.80
N GLY A 137 -22.98 13.69 -43.47
CA GLY A 137 -23.12 13.64 -44.93
C GLY A 137 -21.81 13.54 -45.71
N THR A 138 -20.65 13.47 -45.07
CA THR A 138 -19.33 13.34 -45.70
C THR A 138 -18.74 11.92 -45.52
N PRO A 139 -18.06 11.35 -46.52
CA PRO A 139 -17.40 10.06 -46.40
C PRO A 139 -16.38 10.04 -45.26
N ALA A 140 -16.48 9.06 -44.36
CA ALA A 140 -15.62 8.86 -43.21
C ALA A 140 -14.99 7.46 -43.24
N TYR A 141 -13.79 7.32 -42.68
CA TYR A 141 -13.22 5.99 -42.43
C TYR A 141 -13.76 5.39 -41.13
N VAL A 142 -13.83 4.09 -41.05
CA VAL A 142 -14.32 3.34 -39.90
C VAL A 142 -13.44 2.13 -39.64
N GLN A 143 -13.10 1.90 -38.37
CA GLN A 143 -12.30 0.75 -37.94
C GLN A 143 -13.16 -0.30 -37.25
N PHE A 144 -12.88 -1.57 -37.58
CA PHE A 144 -13.57 -2.72 -37.01
C PHE A 144 -12.58 -3.77 -36.54
N THR A 145 -13.00 -4.54 -35.56
CA THR A 145 -12.30 -5.77 -35.15
C THR A 145 -13.24 -6.96 -35.44
N LEU A 146 -12.76 -7.92 -36.20
CA LEU A 146 -13.50 -9.14 -36.53
C LEU A 146 -12.75 -10.39 -36.07
N PRO A 147 -13.33 -11.19 -35.16
CA PRO A 147 -12.81 -12.50 -34.82
C PRO A 147 -13.23 -13.55 -35.92
N ILE A 148 -12.25 -14.24 -36.45
CA ILE A 148 -12.46 -15.37 -37.35
C ILE A 148 -12.22 -16.64 -36.53
N SER A 149 -13.27 -17.43 -36.31
CA SER A 149 -13.17 -18.66 -35.52
C SER A 149 -12.58 -19.82 -36.36
N ILE A 150 -11.67 -20.56 -35.81
CA ILE A 150 -11.06 -21.75 -36.38
C ILE A 150 -11.44 -22.95 -35.52
N PRO A 151 -12.12 -23.99 -36.05
CA PRO A 151 -12.59 -24.16 -37.44
C PRO A 151 -13.59 -23.10 -37.88
N LEU A 152 -13.60 -22.80 -39.20
CA LEU A 152 -14.54 -21.83 -39.77
C LEU A 152 -15.99 -22.28 -39.56
N VAL A 153 -16.83 -21.36 -39.14
CA VAL A 153 -18.27 -21.56 -38.87
C VAL A 153 -19.08 -20.82 -39.95
N ALA A 154 -20.06 -21.50 -40.54
CA ALA A 154 -20.91 -20.91 -41.58
C ALA A 154 -21.75 -19.75 -41.00
N PRO A 155 -21.89 -18.62 -41.75
CA PRO A 155 -22.77 -17.52 -41.32
C PRO A 155 -24.23 -18.00 -41.26
N GLY A 156 -24.91 -17.75 -40.16
CA GLY A 156 -26.31 -18.10 -39.97
C GLY A 156 -26.60 -19.29 -39.07
N GLU A 157 -25.68 -20.25 -38.90
CA GLU A 157 -25.84 -21.34 -37.95
C GLU A 157 -25.46 -20.95 -36.50
N SER A 158 -24.63 -19.91 -36.31
CA SER A 158 -24.11 -19.55 -34.99
C SER A 158 -24.81 -18.38 -34.31
N ILE A 159 -25.51 -17.50 -35.03
CA ILE A 159 -26.03 -16.23 -34.42
C ILE A 159 -27.40 -16.42 -33.76
N LEU A 160 -28.29 -17.25 -34.31
CA LEU A 160 -29.62 -17.44 -33.69
C LEU A 160 -29.61 -18.46 -32.54
N GLN A 161 -28.79 -19.51 -32.62
CA GLN A 161 -28.61 -20.42 -31.49
C GLN A 161 -27.74 -19.86 -30.39
N THR A 162 -26.71 -19.02 -30.73
CA THR A 162 -25.83 -18.43 -29.71
C THR A 162 -26.53 -17.36 -28.89
N THR A 163 -27.47 -16.57 -29.44
CA THR A 163 -28.12 -15.50 -28.69
C THR A 163 -29.18 -16.02 -27.73
N GLU A 164 -30.01 -16.99 -28.13
CA GLU A 164 -30.98 -17.63 -27.22
C GLU A 164 -30.32 -18.59 -26.23
N ILE A 165 -29.31 -19.35 -26.65
CA ILE A 165 -28.52 -20.22 -25.77
C ILE A 165 -27.64 -19.38 -24.86
N ALA A 166 -27.05 -18.26 -25.34
CA ALA A 166 -26.29 -17.35 -24.48
C ALA A 166 -27.18 -16.63 -23.45
N ILE A 167 -28.38 -16.16 -23.81
CA ILE A 167 -29.32 -15.55 -22.89
C ILE A 167 -29.91 -16.59 -21.91
N LYS A 168 -30.16 -17.81 -22.37
CA LYS A 168 -30.62 -18.91 -21.52
C LYS A 168 -29.50 -19.41 -20.61
N ASN A 169 -28.29 -19.58 -21.16
CA ASN A 169 -27.10 -19.95 -20.39
C ASN A 169 -26.65 -18.82 -19.44
N GLU A 170 -26.80 -17.54 -19.80
CA GLU A 170 -26.55 -16.44 -18.85
C GLU A 170 -27.57 -16.42 -17.70
N ARG A 171 -28.85 -16.68 -17.96
CA ARG A 171 -29.86 -16.77 -16.91
C ARG A 171 -29.68 -18.02 -16.05
N GLU A 172 -29.41 -19.16 -16.65
CA GLU A 172 -29.10 -20.39 -15.93
C GLU A 172 -27.76 -20.28 -15.20
N ALA A 173 -26.72 -19.68 -15.81
CA ALA A 173 -25.45 -19.40 -15.15
C ALA A 173 -25.61 -18.45 -13.96
N LEU A 174 -26.42 -17.40 -14.06
CA LEU A 174 -26.73 -16.50 -12.94
C LEU A 174 -27.45 -17.23 -11.79
N VAL A 175 -28.31 -18.20 -12.09
CA VAL A 175 -29.00 -19.02 -11.06
C VAL A 175 -28.03 -20.05 -10.47
N TYR A 176 -27.22 -20.72 -11.29
CA TYR A 176 -26.18 -21.66 -10.85
C TYR A 176 -25.07 -20.95 -10.09
N GLU A 177 -24.62 -19.81 -10.57
CA GLU A 177 -23.62 -18.98 -9.89
C GLU A 177 -24.11 -18.55 -8.51
N TYR A 178 -25.37 -18.16 -8.37
CA TYR A 178 -25.97 -17.82 -7.07
C TYR A 178 -26.07 -19.04 -6.14
N GLU A 179 -26.46 -20.21 -6.64
CA GLU A 179 -26.54 -21.45 -5.84
C GLU A 179 -25.14 -22.00 -5.50
N GLU A 180 -24.17 -21.92 -6.41
CA GLU A 180 -22.79 -22.30 -6.13
C GLU A 180 -22.15 -21.37 -5.10
N ILE A 181 -22.34 -20.06 -5.20
CA ILE A 181 -21.86 -19.07 -4.22
C ILE A 181 -22.44 -19.33 -2.85
N LYS A 182 -23.73 -19.68 -2.77
CA LYS A 182 -24.40 -20.00 -1.52
C LYS A 182 -23.84 -21.26 -0.84
N ASN A 183 -23.27 -22.17 -1.60
CA ASN A 183 -22.75 -23.45 -1.13
C ASN A 183 -21.23 -23.53 -1.05
N LEU A 184 -20.49 -22.54 -1.58
CA LEU A 184 -19.03 -22.51 -1.48
C LEU A 184 -18.60 -22.24 -0.04
N PRO A 185 -17.74 -23.09 0.54
CA PRO A 185 -17.20 -22.89 1.89
C PRO A 185 -16.16 -21.77 1.94
N TYR A 186 -15.71 -21.27 0.79
CA TYR A 186 -14.60 -20.33 0.66
C TYR A 186 -14.77 -19.46 -0.59
N ASN A 187 -14.56 -18.14 -0.44
CA ASN A 187 -14.60 -17.19 -1.54
C ASN A 187 -13.25 -16.46 -1.63
N ASN A 188 -12.62 -16.53 -2.77
CA ASN A 188 -11.25 -16.04 -3.04
C ASN A 188 -11.18 -14.81 -3.94
N GLU A 189 -12.27 -14.10 -4.18
CA GLU A 189 -12.32 -12.90 -5.02
C GLU A 189 -11.38 -11.80 -4.49
N GLU A 190 -11.16 -11.74 -3.19
CA GLU A 190 -10.27 -10.78 -2.57
C GLU A 190 -8.84 -10.88 -3.11
N TYR A 191 -8.34 -12.07 -3.43
CA TYR A 191 -6.97 -12.27 -3.92
C TYR A 191 -6.74 -11.74 -5.35
N ARG A 192 -7.80 -11.42 -6.05
CA ARG A 192 -7.79 -10.76 -7.37
C ARG A 192 -8.03 -9.26 -7.27
N SER A 193 -8.38 -8.76 -6.10
CA SER A 193 -8.72 -7.36 -5.87
C SER A 193 -7.51 -6.45 -5.78
N ASN A 194 -7.76 -5.15 -5.84
CA ASN A 194 -6.76 -4.11 -5.64
C ASN A 194 -6.76 -3.58 -4.19
N ILE A 195 -7.16 -4.39 -3.24
CA ILE A 195 -7.12 -4.10 -1.80
C ILE A 195 -5.67 -4.26 -1.29
N ASN A 196 -5.28 -3.39 -0.39
CA ASN A 196 -4.00 -3.51 0.31
C ASN A 196 -4.03 -4.71 1.28
N ILE A 197 -3.05 -5.57 1.19
CA ILE A 197 -2.81 -6.61 2.20
C ILE A 197 -2.39 -5.93 3.51
N PRO A 198 -3.04 -6.23 4.64
CA PRO A 198 -2.69 -5.61 5.91
C PRO A 198 -1.20 -5.69 6.25
N LEU A 199 -0.66 -4.62 6.84
CA LEU A 199 0.75 -4.54 7.25
C LEU A 199 1.01 -5.50 8.43
N SER A 200 1.43 -6.72 8.10
CA SER A 200 1.83 -7.75 9.05
C SER A 200 3.12 -8.40 8.57
N HIS A 201 4.20 -8.24 9.32
CA HIS A 201 5.49 -8.88 9.02
C HIS A 201 5.40 -10.40 8.97
N HIS A 202 4.57 -10.99 9.85
CA HIS A 202 4.34 -12.42 9.85
C HIS A 202 3.67 -12.88 8.56
N ASN A 203 2.54 -12.25 8.18
CA ASN A 203 1.81 -12.63 6.97
C ASN A 203 2.64 -12.39 5.71
N TYR A 204 3.40 -11.30 5.66
CA TYR A 204 4.29 -11.02 4.52
C TYR A 204 5.39 -12.06 4.36
N SER A 205 5.92 -12.62 5.44
CA SER A 205 6.96 -13.65 5.39
C SER A 205 6.49 -14.92 4.68
N LEU A 206 5.19 -15.22 4.64
CA LEU A 206 4.62 -16.40 3.99
C LEU A 206 4.79 -16.39 2.46
N PHE A 207 4.76 -15.23 1.85
CA PHE A 207 4.89 -15.08 0.38
C PHE A 207 6.16 -14.33 -0.06
N ASP A 208 6.97 -13.85 0.87
CA ASP A 208 8.19 -13.08 0.57
C ASP A 208 9.17 -13.86 -0.30
N ALA A 209 9.34 -15.16 -0.06
CA ALA A 209 10.15 -16.05 -0.90
C ALA A 209 9.66 -16.10 -2.35
N ALA A 210 8.35 -16.25 -2.56
CA ALA A 210 7.74 -16.29 -3.89
C ALA A 210 7.92 -14.97 -4.64
N MET A 211 7.86 -13.84 -3.92
CA MET A 211 8.06 -12.50 -4.47
C MET A 211 9.52 -12.21 -4.83
N ASN A 212 10.49 -12.92 -4.25
CA ASN A 212 11.90 -12.59 -4.33
C ASN A 212 12.76 -13.57 -5.15
N ARG A 213 12.15 -14.41 -5.99
CA ARG A 213 12.89 -15.29 -6.92
C ARG A 213 13.65 -14.46 -7.95
N VAL A 214 14.80 -15.00 -8.38
CA VAL A 214 15.64 -14.38 -9.41
C VAL A 214 14.85 -14.27 -10.72
N GLY A 215 14.93 -13.14 -11.38
CA GLY A 215 14.25 -12.90 -12.67
C GLY A 215 12.85 -12.29 -12.58
N LEU A 216 12.22 -12.28 -11.40
CA LEU A 216 10.91 -11.66 -11.25
C LEU A 216 11.00 -10.13 -11.32
N ASN A 217 10.10 -9.54 -12.08
CA ASN A 217 9.95 -8.10 -12.25
C ASN A 217 8.89 -7.55 -11.27
N ASN A 218 9.23 -7.50 -9.99
CA ASN A 218 8.37 -6.97 -8.94
C ASN A 218 9.10 -5.96 -8.06
N HIS A 219 8.36 -5.26 -7.20
CA HIS A 219 8.84 -4.14 -6.39
C HIS A 219 8.41 -4.34 -4.93
N THR A 220 9.25 -5.01 -4.13
CA THR A 220 8.91 -5.44 -2.76
C THR A 220 9.17 -4.40 -1.69
N ALA A 221 9.88 -3.33 -2.00
CA ALA A 221 10.15 -2.26 -1.03
C ALA A 221 8.91 -1.40 -0.72
N GLN A 222 7.90 -1.38 -1.59
CA GLN A 222 6.71 -0.55 -1.42
C GLN A 222 5.57 -1.35 -0.80
N LYS A 223 5.18 -1.00 0.42
CA LYS A 223 4.11 -1.64 1.20
C LYS A 223 3.11 -0.60 1.71
N PRO A 224 1.85 -0.99 1.99
CA PRO A 224 1.28 -2.33 1.88
C PRO A 224 1.23 -2.84 0.45
N TYR A 225 1.38 -4.18 0.30
CA TYR A 225 1.20 -4.84 -0.99
C TYR A 225 -0.26 -4.87 -1.39
N ILE A 226 -0.54 -4.95 -2.70
CA ILE A 226 -1.87 -5.13 -3.27
C ILE A 226 -2.07 -6.60 -3.60
N TYR A 227 -3.22 -7.21 -3.26
CA TYR A 227 -3.50 -8.62 -3.51
C TYR A 227 -3.27 -9.02 -4.97
N SER A 228 -3.81 -8.29 -5.94
CA SER A 228 -3.66 -8.58 -7.37
C SER A 228 -2.19 -8.52 -7.85
N GLU A 229 -1.32 -7.75 -7.20
CA GLU A 229 0.12 -7.72 -7.52
C GLU A 229 0.84 -8.97 -6.97
N VAL A 230 0.55 -9.36 -5.72
CA VAL A 230 1.18 -10.53 -5.08
C VAL A 230 0.69 -11.82 -5.68
N ASN A 231 -0.61 -11.92 -6.01
CA ASN A 231 -1.23 -13.12 -6.56
C ASN A 231 -0.63 -13.57 -7.91
N LYS A 232 0.09 -12.68 -8.59
CA LYS A 232 0.89 -13.03 -9.79
C LYS A 232 2.05 -13.99 -9.48
N TYR A 233 2.52 -14.03 -8.24
CA TYR A 233 3.73 -14.75 -7.81
C TYR A 233 3.44 -15.78 -6.72
N TYR A 234 2.37 -15.60 -5.96
CA TYR A 234 1.96 -16.45 -4.85
C TYR A 234 0.47 -16.74 -4.94
N ASP A 235 0.13 -18.02 -5.01
CA ASP A 235 -1.26 -18.49 -5.09
C ASP A 235 -1.85 -18.58 -3.67
N PHE A 236 -2.52 -17.53 -3.25
CA PHE A 236 -3.21 -17.47 -1.94
C PHE A 236 -4.33 -18.53 -1.83
N GLU A 237 -5.01 -18.83 -2.93
CA GLU A 237 -6.11 -19.81 -2.93
C GLU A 237 -5.58 -21.21 -2.66
N ALA A 238 -4.53 -21.63 -3.38
CA ALA A 238 -3.89 -22.93 -3.16
C ALA A 238 -3.31 -23.03 -1.75
N ALA A 239 -2.59 -22.01 -1.27
CA ALA A 239 -2.02 -21.98 0.06
C ALA A 239 -3.09 -22.09 1.17
N ASN A 240 -4.23 -21.42 1.00
CA ASN A 240 -5.31 -21.53 1.97
C ASN A 240 -6.04 -22.87 1.90
N LYS A 241 -6.27 -23.42 0.69
CA LYS A 241 -6.89 -24.75 0.54
C LYS A 241 -6.15 -25.86 1.28
N GLU A 242 -4.81 -25.80 1.33
CA GLU A 242 -3.99 -26.77 2.06
C GLU A 242 -4.28 -26.81 3.56
N ILE A 243 -4.76 -25.72 4.13
CA ILE A 243 -4.99 -25.59 5.58
C ILE A 243 -6.46 -25.45 5.98
N LEU A 244 -7.40 -25.48 5.04
CA LEU A 244 -8.83 -25.47 5.35
C LEU A 244 -9.23 -26.73 6.14
N LYS A 245 -10.20 -26.58 7.06
CA LYS A 245 -10.77 -27.68 7.83
C LYS A 245 -12.10 -28.11 7.23
N ASN A 246 -12.32 -29.40 7.14
CA ASN A 246 -13.63 -29.93 6.77
C ASN A 246 -14.64 -29.63 7.89
N LYS A 247 -15.49 -28.63 7.70
CA LYS A 247 -16.55 -28.18 8.61
C LYS A 247 -17.85 -28.03 7.84
N THR A 248 -18.88 -28.72 8.30
CA THR A 248 -20.20 -28.73 7.65
C THR A 248 -21.18 -27.76 8.29
N SER A 249 -21.09 -27.53 9.61
CA SER A 249 -21.95 -26.56 10.30
C SER A 249 -21.63 -25.11 9.93
N TRP A 250 -22.64 -24.26 9.88
CA TRP A 250 -22.48 -22.83 9.60
C TRP A 250 -21.45 -22.19 10.54
N PHE A 251 -21.60 -22.35 11.84
CA PHE A 251 -20.68 -21.81 12.83
C PHE A 251 -19.24 -22.36 12.65
N GLY A 252 -19.12 -23.68 12.40
CA GLY A 252 -17.81 -24.29 12.16
C GLY A 252 -17.11 -23.74 10.92
N ARG A 253 -17.84 -23.51 9.81
CA ARG A 253 -17.27 -22.89 8.62
C ARG A 253 -16.81 -21.46 8.90
N LYS A 254 -17.65 -20.63 9.52
CA LYS A 254 -17.33 -19.22 9.84
C LYS A 254 -16.14 -19.09 10.79
N LEU A 255 -16.07 -19.91 11.81
CA LEU A 255 -14.97 -19.87 12.77
C LEU A 255 -13.62 -20.33 12.16
N TRP A 256 -13.63 -21.30 11.22
CA TRP A 256 -12.43 -21.99 10.82
C TRP A 256 -11.95 -21.67 9.38
N ASN A 257 -12.81 -21.22 8.50
CA ASN A 257 -12.50 -21.19 7.07
C ASN A 257 -12.98 -19.95 6.32
N GLU A 258 -14.06 -19.30 6.74
CA GLU A 258 -14.80 -18.34 5.92
C GLU A 258 -14.92 -16.96 6.59
N HIS A 259 -15.20 -15.94 5.79
CA HIS A 259 -15.72 -14.66 6.27
C HIS A 259 -17.07 -14.82 6.97
N LEU A 260 -17.37 -13.94 7.94
CA LEU A 260 -18.64 -13.97 8.68
C LEU A 260 -19.81 -13.72 7.73
N VAL A 261 -19.75 -12.67 6.92
CA VAL A 261 -20.72 -12.36 5.87
C VAL A 261 -19.98 -12.22 4.55
N THR A 262 -20.52 -12.83 3.50
CA THR A 262 -20.05 -12.65 2.12
C THR A 262 -21.26 -12.35 1.25
N ILE A 263 -21.21 -11.23 0.52
CA ILE A 263 -22.22 -10.84 -0.46
C ILE A 263 -21.49 -10.76 -1.79
N LYS A 264 -22.03 -11.42 -2.81
CA LYS A 264 -21.44 -11.46 -4.15
C LYS A 264 -22.52 -11.27 -5.20
N GLY A 265 -22.23 -10.42 -6.18
CA GLY A 265 -23.00 -10.24 -7.40
C GLY A 265 -22.14 -10.48 -8.63
N LYS A 266 -22.66 -10.17 -9.80
CA LYS A 266 -21.97 -10.35 -11.07
C LYS A 266 -20.70 -9.46 -11.18
N ASP A 267 -20.77 -8.25 -10.67
CA ASP A 267 -19.76 -7.20 -10.81
C ASP A 267 -19.38 -6.53 -9.47
N TYR A 268 -19.75 -7.15 -8.36
CA TYR A 268 -19.33 -6.68 -7.03
C TYR A 268 -19.24 -7.84 -6.05
N TRP A 269 -18.42 -7.65 -5.03
CA TRP A 269 -18.40 -8.49 -3.84
C TRP A 269 -18.09 -7.64 -2.61
N LEU A 270 -18.56 -8.12 -1.48
CA LEU A 270 -18.36 -7.50 -0.17
C LEU A 270 -18.22 -8.60 0.89
N THR A 271 -17.25 -8.44 1.79
CA THR A 271 -17.19 -9.21 3.03
C THR A 271 -17.31 -8.29 4.24
N LEU A 272 -17.90 -8.82 5.30
CA LEU A 272 -17.99 -8.17 6.60
C LEU A 272 -17.57 -9.18 7.66
N ASP A 273 -16.64 -8.79 8.51
CA ASP A 273 -16.10 -9.63 9.57
C ASP A 273 -16.03 -8.88 10.89
N ALA A 274 -16.28 -9.62 11.97
CA ALA A 274 -15.93 -9.23 13.30
C ALA A 274 -14.60 -9.90 13.67
N GLY A 275 -13.69 -9.14 14.27
CA GLY A 275 -12.41 -9.64 14.74
C GLY A 275 -12.09 -9.17 16.14
N VAL A 276 -11.03 -9.70 16.68
CA VAL A 276 -10.57 -9.41 18.04
C VAL A 276 -9.03 -9.33 18.07
N ASP A 277 -8.51 -8.57 19.03
CA ASP A 277 -7.15 -8.71 19.55
C ASP A 277 -7.25 -8.69 21.08
N LEU A 278 -7.49 -9.88 21.63
CA LEU A 278 -7.63 -10.10 23.07
C LEU A 278 -6.33 -10.69 23.57
N GLN A 279 -5.71 -10.04 24.54
CA GLN A 279 -4.47 -10.45 25.19
C GLN A 279 -4.63 -10.35 26.70
N ALA A 280 -4.14 -11.33 27.40
CA ALA A 280 -3.94 -11.32 28.85
C ALA A 280 -2.53 -11.75 29.14
N GLY A 281 -1.87 -11.09 30.09
CA GLY A 281 -0.48 -11.37 30.41
C GLY A 281 -0.04 -10.74 31.72
N LYS A 282 1.26 -10.87 31.99
CA LYS A 282 1.89 -10.31 33.18
C LYS A 282 3.30 -9.83 32.88
N ASP A 283 3.61 -8.61 33.27
CA ASP A 283 4.98 -8.13 33.45
C ASP A 283 5.44 -8.60 34.83
N ILE A 284 6.35 -9.59 34.84
CA ILE A 284 6.75 -10.30 36.03
C ILE A 284 7.62 -9.40 36.92
N ASP A 285 8.53 -8.63 36.29
CA ASP A 285 9.50 -7.82 37.03
C ASP A 285 8.84 -6.59 37.69
N ALA A 286 7.83 -5.99 37.05
CA ALA A 286 7.06 -4.89 37.59
C ALA A 286 5.82 -5.31 38.40
N ASP A 287 5.49 -6.61 38.45
CA ASP A 287 4.28 -7.19 39.05
C ASP A 287 2.98 -6.58 38.52
N ILE A 288 2.92 -6.32 37.19
CA ILE A 288 1.77 -5.67 36.54
C ILE A 288 1.01 -6.73 35.74
N ASP A 289 -0.29 -6.90 36.05
CA ASP A 289 -1.22 -7.61 35.16
C ASP A 289 -1.51 -6.78 33.93
N THR A 290 -1.29 -7.36 32.76
CA THR A 290 -1.43 -6.69 31.46
C THR A 290 -2.59 -7.27 30.67
N TYR A 291 -3.23 -6.45 29.86
CA TYR A 291 -4.27 -6.90 28.95
C TYR A 291 -4.39 -5.97 27.73
N ASN A 292 -4.90 -6.53 26.65
CA ASN A 292 -5.41 -5.78 25.50
C ASN A 292 -6.78 -6.34 25.14
N ASN A 293 -7.80 -5.51 25.07
CA ASN A 293 -9.17 -5.87 24.71
C ASN A 293 -9.59 -5.02 23.51
N THR A 294 -9.16 -5.45 22.35
CA THR A 294 -9.55 -4.83 21.08
C THR A 294 -10.66 -5.65 20.44
N ARG A 295 -11.75 -5.01 20.11
CA ARG A 295 -12.83 -5.51 19.27
C ARG A 295 -12.81 -4.73 17.98
N LEU A 296 -12.98 -5.41 16.87
CA LEU A 296 -12.94 -4.77 15.57
C LEU A 296 -14.03 -5.32 14.64
N VAL A 297 -14.46 -4.46 13.75
CA VAL A 297 -15.31 -4.82 12.62
C VAL A 297 -14.65 -4.27 11.38
N TYR A 298 -14.50 -5.10 10.35
CA TYR A 298 -13.94 -4.67 9.09
C TYR A 298 -14.76 -5.15 7.91
N THR A 299 -14.71 -4.36 6.86
CA THR A 299 -15.36 -4.64 5.58
C THR A 299 -14.37 -4.43 4.46
N GLN A 300 -14.48 -5.25 3.45
CA GLN A 300 -13.70 -5.12 2.22
C GLN A 300 -14.49 -5.60 1.03
N GLY A 301 -14.17 -5.09 -0.15
CA GLY A 301 -14.90 -5.46 -1.33
C GLY A 301 -14.39 -4.78 -2.59
N SER A 302 -15.04 -5.12 -3.72
CA SER A 302 -14.80 -4.48 -5.00
C SER A 302 -16.11 -4.20 -5.72
N LEU A 303 -16.14 -3.08 -6.45
CA LEU A 303 -17.19 -2.68 -7.36
C LEU A 303 -16.61 -2.69 -8.78
N GLY A 304 -17.00 -3.66 -9.58
CA GLY A 304 -16.32 -3.97 -10.83
C GLY A 304 -14.87 -4.42 -10.60
N SER A 305 -14.06 -4.38 -11.65
CA SER A 305 -12.64 -4.75 -11.62
C SER A 305 -11.70 -3.62 -11.21
N GLN A 306 -12.19 -2.39 -11.14
CA GLN A 306 -11.35 -1.20 -10.99
C GLN A 306 -11.38 -0.59 -9.60
N LEU A 307 -12.51 -0.66 -8.90
CA LEU A 307 -12.70 -0.02 -7.61
C LEU A 307 -12.73 -1.07 -6.50
N SER A 308 -11.82 -0.96 -5.55
CA SER A 308 -11.76 -1.79 -4.35
C SER A 308 -11.74 -0.90 -3.11
N PHE A 309 -12.20 -1.42 -1.99
CA PHE A 309 -12.20 -0.69 -0.73
C PHE A 309 -11.96 -1.63 0.45
N PHE A 310 -11.40 -1.06 1.50
CA PHE A 310 -11.19 -1.69 2.80
C PHE A 310 -11.46 -0.67 3.89
N GLY A 311 -12.11 -1.07 4.96
CA GLY A 311 -12.32 -0.24 6.14
C GLY A 311 -12.42 -1.07 7.40
N VAL A 312 -11.82 -0.60 8.49
CA VAL A 312 -11.83 -1.25 9.79
C VAL A 312 -11.95 -0.23 10.90
N ILE A 313 -12.74 -0.55 11.91
CA ILE A 313 -12.89 0.22 13.15
C ILE A 313 -12.43 -0.68 14.30
N TYR A 314 -11.55 -0.14 15.16
CA TYR A 314 -11.04 -0.77 16.36
C TYR A 314 -11.54 -0.02 17.57
N GLU A 315 -12.09 -0.74 18.53
CA GLU A 315 -12.40 -0.26 19.87
C GLU A 315 -11.49 -0.99 20.84
N SER A 316 -10.59 -0.28 21.49
CA SER A 316 -9.46 -0.87 22.18
C SER A 316 -9.31 -0.34 23.59
N GLN A 317 -9.21 -1.22 24.59
CA GLN A 317 -8.78 -0.90 25.93
C GLN A 317 -7.60 -1.79 26.31
N GLY A 318 -6.57 -1.21 26.95
CA GLY A 318 -5.38 -1.97 27.32
C GLY A 318 -4.54 -1.38 28.43
N ARG A 319 -3.78 -2.26 29.07
CA ARG A 319 -2.68 -1.98 29.98
C ARG A 319 -1.52 -2.87 29.58
N PHE A 320 -0.36 -2.30 29.39
CA PHE A 320 0.81 -2.99 28.87
C PHE A 320 1.89 -3.15 29.94
N ALA A 321 3.05 -3.70 29.58
CA ALA A 321 4.21 -3.74 30.45
C ALA A 321 4.67 -2.32 30.85
N ASP A 322 5.34 -2.19 31.97
CA ASP A 322 5.72 -0.91 32.59
C ASP A 322 6.48 0.02 31.62
N TYR A 323 7.51 -0.51 30.94
CA TYR A 323 8.28 0.28 29.97
C TYR A 323 7.46 0.81 28.80
N PHE A 324 6.47 0.03 28.34
CA PHE A 324 5.59 0.43 27.24
C PHE A 324 4.64 1.56 27.69
N ASN A 325 4.05 1.41 28.87
CA ASN A 325 3.17 2.43 29.44
C ASN A 325 3.92 3.75 29.65
N LYS A 326 5.12 3.70 30.25
CA LYS A 326 5.98 4.89 30.46
C LYS A 326 6.36 5.56 29.15
N TYR A 327 6.69 4.80 28.10
CA TYR A 327 6.96 5.37 26.80
C TYR A 327 5.71 6.01 26.18
N ALA A 328 4.56 5.35 26.26
CA ALA A 328 3.30 5.89 25.73
C ALA A 328 2.92 7.22 26.43
N GLU A 329 3.17 7.33 27.71
CA GLU A 329 2.96 8.56 28.53
C GLU A 329 3.99 9.65 28.21
N SER A 330 5.25 9.29 27.94
CA SER A 330 6.32 10.26 27.63
C SER A 330 6.08 10.99 26.31
N ILE A 331 5.32 10.39 25.39
CA ILE A 331 4.97 10.98 24.08
C ILE A 331 3.52 11.51 24.04
N LYS A 332 2.88 11.71 25.19
CA LYS A 332 1.49 12.20 25.29
C LYS A 332 1.27 13.51 24.52
N PRO A 333 0.04 13.72 23.99
CA PRO A 333 -0.30 14.97 23.33
C PRO A 333 -0.62 16.07 24.35
N ASP A 334 -0.67 17.31 23.90
CA ASP A 334 -1.30 18.39 24.64
C ASP A 334 -2.80 18.13 24.86
N GLY A 335 -3.40 18.80 25.82
CA GLY A 335 -4.86 18.82 26.05
C GLY A 335 -5.40 17.71 26.95
N GLY A 336 -4.55 17.11 27.82
CA GLY A 336 -4.99 16.28 28.96
C GLY A 336 -5.20 14.78 28.64
N ASN A 337 -5.01 14.33 27.43
CA ASN A 337 -4.93 12.90 27.14
C ASN A 337 -3.62 12.32 27.70
N PRO A 338 -3.66 11.18 28.45
CA PRO A 338 -2.51 10.71 29.21
C PRO A 338 -1.40 10.10 28.36
N ALA A 339 -1.68 9.61 27.15
CA ALA A 339 -0.74 8.82 26.39
C ALA A 339 -1.01 8.85 24.88
N ILE A 340 0.00 8.44 24.10
CA ILE A 340 -0.14 7.97 22.72
C ILE A 340 0.32 6.52 22.70
N ILE A 341 -0.57 5.60 22.33
CA ILE A 341 -0.20 4.20 22.16
C ILE A 341 0.63 4.05 20.87
N PRO A 342 1.88 3.57 20.99
CA PRO A 342 2.80 3.45 19.85
C PRO A 342 2.17 2.73 18.66
N GLY A 343 2.23 3.37 17.49
CA GLY A 343 1.65 2.86 16.25
C GLY A 343 0.11 2.85 16.19
N ARG A 344 -0.57 3.31 17.24
CA ARG A 344 -2.04 3.32 17.30
C ARG A 344 -2.61 4.72 17.28
N GLY A 345 -2.39 5.51 18.29
CA GLY A 345 -2.88 6.89 18.34
C GLY A 345 -3.06 7.41 19.76
N ILE A 346 -3.65 8.58 19.84
CA ILE A 346 -3.97 9.25 21.10
C ILE A 346 -4.94 8.41 21.91
N ALA A 347 -4.64 8.23 23.19
CA ALA A 347 -5.41 7.44 24.12
C ALA A 347 -6.00 8.30 25.24
N LYS A 348 -7.21 7.96 25.64
CA LYS A 348 -7.87 8.48 26.85
C LYS A 348 -7.52 7.59 28.04
N GLY A 349 -7.60 8.13 29.25
CA GLY A 349 -7.53 7.33 30.47
C GLY A 349 -8.74 6.37 30.56
N PHE A 350 -8.47 5.14 30.96
CA PHE A 350 -9.49 4.14 31.24
C PHE A 350 -9.19 3.47 32.58
N ARG A 351 -10.13 3.55 33.52
CA ARG A 351 -9.90 3.16 34.94
C ARG A 351 -8.72 3.94 35.55
N SER A 352 -7.96 3.34 36.45
CA SER A 352 -6.87 4.02 37.16
C SER A 352 -5.55 4.04 36.38
N ASP A 353 -5.28 3.03 35.51
CA ASP A 353 -3.95 2.77 34.95
C ASP A 353 -4.00 2.03 33.58
N SER A 354 -5.02 2.30 32.83
CA SER A 354 -5.27 1.71 31.52
C SER A 354 -5.65 2.79 30.50
N TYR A 355 -5.63 2.42 29.24
CA TYR A 355 -5.85 3.33 28.12
C TYR A 355 -7.03 2.87 27.28
N ASP A 356 -7.80 3.82 26.76
CA ASP A 356 -8.85 3.66 25.75
C ASP A 356 -8.41 4.35 24.47
N TYR A 357 -8.22 3.59 23.37
CA TYR A 357 -7.62 4.08 22.12
C TYR A 357 -8.35 3.54 20.88
N PRO A 358 -9.51 4.12 20.53
CA PRO A 358 -10.25 3.79 19.34
C PRO A 358 -9.49 4.25 18.08
N ILE A 359 -9.53 3.44 17.02
CA ILE A 359 -8.90 3.76 15.75
C ILE A 359 -9.83 3.35 14.60
N ALA A 360 -9.87 4.15 13.54
CA ALA A 360 -10.49 3.79 12.28
C ALA A 360 -9.47 3.95 11.15
N THR A 361 -9.30 2.91 10.34
CA THR A 361 -8.44 2.95 9.16
C THR A 361 -9.16 2.39 7.94
N GLY A 362 -8.77 2.81 6.76
CA GLY A 362 -9.36 2.31 5.54
C GLY A 362 -8.86 3.05 4.30
N HIS A 363 -9.18 2.50 3.15
CA HIS A 363 -8.81 3.11 1.87
C HIS A 363 -9.77 2.71 0.76
N ILE A 364 -9.86 3.56 -0.23
CA ILE A 364 -10.43 3.29 -1.53
C ILE A 364 -9.26 3.17 -2.51
N SER A 365 -9.28 2.14 -3.35
CA SER A 365 -8.26 1.84 -4.36
C SER A 365 -8.92 1.81 -5.73
N TYR A 366 -8.53 2.72 -6.62
CA TYR A 366 -9.02 2.83 -7.98
C TYR A 366 -7.91 2.50 -8.98
N THR A 367 -8.13 1.51 -9.83
CA THR A 367 -7.16 1.01 -10.81
C THR A 367 -7.73 1.16 -12.22
N PRO A 368 -7.64 2.37 -12.82
CA PRO A 368 -8.21 2.64 -14.15
C PRO A 368 -7.53 1.86 -15.26
N SER A 369 -6.30 1.42 -15.06
CA SER A 369 -5.53 0.65 -16.02
C SER A 369 -4.46 -0.21 -15.32
N LYS A 370 -3.83 -1.11 -16.06
CA LYS A 370 -2.69 -1.92 -15.56
C LYS A 370 -1.46 -1.10 -15.11
N TYR A 371 -1.43 0.20 -15.44
CA TYR A 371 -0.31 1.09 -15.14
C TYR A 371 -0.50 1.89 -13.88
N PHE A 372 -1.73 2.22 -13.52
CA PHE A 372 -2.05 3.16 -12.43
C PHE A 372 -2.92 2.51 -11.37
N ASN A 373 -2.53 2.71 -10.12
CA ASN A 373 -3.35 2.46 -8.96
C ASN A 373 -3.37 3.72 -8.09
N ILE A 374 -4.54 4.25 -7.83
CA ILE A 374 -4.79 5.48 -7.09
C ILE A 374 -5.48 5.11 -5.79
N GLN A 375 -4.97 5.59 -4.66
CA GLN A 375 -5.52 5.30 -3.34
C GLN A 375 -5.77 6.58 -2.56
N LEU A 376 -6.92 6.64 -1.91
CA LEU A 376 -7.27 7.66 -0.91
C LEU A 376 -7.67 6.93 0.36
N GLY A 377 -7.12 7.35 1.50
CA GLY A 377 -7.45 6.67 2.74
C GLY A 377 -6.84 7.30 3.99
N HIS A 378 -7.04 6.59 5.09
CA HIS A 378 -6.41 6.80 6.37
C HIS A 378 -5.69 5.51 6.77
N GLY A 379 -4.36 5.56 6.90
CA GLY A 379 -3.56 4.36 7.10
C GLY A 379 -2.07 4.65 7.19
N LYS A 380 -1.25 3.67 6.85
CA LYS A 380 0.21 3.73 6.95
C LYS A 380 0.88 3.28 5.67
N THR A 381 2.13 3.69 5.49
CA THR A 381 3.01 3.26 4.38
C THR A 381 4.34 2.78 4.95
N PHE A 382 4.93 1.76 4.32
CA PHE A 382 6.26 1.27 4.67
C PHE A 382 7.11 1.17 3.39
N LEU A 383 8.28 1.77 3.39
CA LEU A 383 9.23 1.77 2.28
C LEU A 383 10.53 1.07 2.66
N GLY A 384 10.71 -0.17 2.23
CA GLY A 384 11.89 -0.97 2.49
C GLY A 384 11.65 -2.46 2.40
N ASP A 385 12.73 -3.24 2.29
CA ASP A 385 12.72 -4.71 2.33
C ASP A 385 13.02 -5.26 3.74
N GLY A 386 13.37 -4.38 4.69
CA GLY A 386 13.73 -4.70 6.07
C GLY A 386 12.56 -4.96 7.02
N TYR A 387 12.92 -5.29 8.27
CA TYR A 387 12.03 -5.27 9.41
C TYR A 387 11.77 -3.82 9.86
N ARG A 388 12.82 -3.00 9.91
CA ARG A 388 12.77 -1.55 10.09
C ARG A 388 12.84 -0.84 8.72
N SER A 389 12.54 0.44 8.72
CA SER A 389 12.84 1.31 7.59
C SER A 389 13.42 2.63 8.06
N LEU A 390 14.47 3.09 7.37
CA LEU A 390 15.05 4.41 7.55
C LEU A 390 14.41 5.47 6.65
N LEU A 391 13.56 5.06 5.69
CA LEU A 391 12.88 5.95 4.75
C LEU A 391 11.49 6.34 5.28
N THR A 392 10.56 5.41 5.25
CA THR A 392 9.20 5.56 5.83
C THR A 392 8.78 4.22 6.40
N SER A 393 8.28 4.21 7.64
CA SER A 393 7.82 3.00 8.32
C SER A 393 6.37 3.11 8.79
N ASP A 394 5.83 2.01 9.27
CA ASP A 394 4.51 1.92 9.89
C ASP A 394 4.54 2.10 11.42
N ASN A 395 5.65 2.67 11.93
CA ASN A 395 5.86 2.89 13.36
C ASN A 395 4.91 3.95 13.94
N ALA A 396 4.74 5.08 13.25
CA ALA A 396 3.85 6.15 13.70
C ALA A 396 2.37 5.76 13.58
N SER A 397 1.50 6.54 14.20
CA SER A 397 0.03 6.45 14.07
C SER A 397 -0.40 6.58 12.62
N SER A 398 -1.60 6.11 12.29
CA SER A 398 -2.19 6.27 10.96
C SER A 398 -2.47 7.73 10.63
N TYR A 399 -2.38 8.07 9.36
CA TYR A 399 -2.57 9.42 8.83
C TYR A 399 -3.41 9.41 7.55
N PRO A 400 -4.13 10.51 7.23
CA PRO A 400 -4.77 10.69 5.93
C PRO A 400 -3.72 10.73 4.82
N PHE A 401 -3.96 10.00 3.74
CA PHE A 401 -3.07 10.00 2.58
C PHE A 401 -3.82 9.97 1.25
N PHE A 402 -3.17 10.53 0.23
CA PHE A 402 -3.46 10.30 -1.18
C PHE A 402 -2.22 9.69 -1.83
N LYS A 403 -2.37 8.60 -2.59
CA LYS A 403 -1.24 7.86 -3.16
C LYS A 403 -1.52 7.47 -4.60
N ILE A 404 -0.51 7.62 -5.45
CA ILE A 404 -0.53 7.17 -6.83
C ILE A 404 0.65 6.21 -7.02
N ASN A 405 0.36 4.97 -7.42
CA ASN A 405 1.34 3.99 -7.88
C ASN A 405 1.28 3.92 -9.40
N THR A 406 2.40 4.14 -10.05
CA THR A 406 2.57 4.01 -11.50
C THR A 406 3.55 2.88 -11.77
N THR A 407 3.11 1.82 -12.46
CA THR A 407 3.94 0.65 -12.75
C THR A 407 3.99 0.41 -14.25
N PHE A 408 5.18 0.44 -14.82
CA PHE A 408 5.39 0.11 -16.23
C PHE A 408 6.81 -0.40 -16.46
N TRP A 409 6.99 -1.28 -17.45
CA TRP A 409 8.26 -1.87 -17.79
C TRP A 409 8.96 -2.48 -16.56
N LYS A 410 10.10 -1.94 -16.13
CA LYS A 410 10.88 -2.35 -14.94
C LYS A 410 10.80 -1.34 -13.79
N LEU A 411 9.87 -0.40 -13.86
CA LEU A 411 9.73 0.72 -12.94
C LEU A 411 8.41 0.63 -12.17
N LYS A 412 8.47 0.95 -10.88
CA LYS A 412 7.30 1.31 -10.06
C LYS A 412 7.59 2.63 -9.36
N TYR A 413 6.75 3.61 -9.60
CA TYR A 413 6.85 4.93 -9.04
C TYR A 413 5.67 5.22 -8.14
N THR A 414 5.93 5.51 -6.87
CA THR A 414 4.91 5.83 -5.87
C THR A 414 5.05 7.27 -5.43
N ASN A 415 3.97 8.01 -5.57
CA ASN A 415 3.81 9.35 -5.01
C ASN A 415 2.80 9.26 -3.87
N THR A 416 3.13 9.79 -2.69
CA THR A 416 2.26 9.78 -1.53
C THR A 416 2.24 11.16 -0.89
N TRP A 417 1.06 11.71 -0.71
CA TRP A 417 0.82 12.97 0.02
C TRP A 417 0.08 12.66 1.30
N MET A 418 0.54 13.23 2.40
CA MET A 418 0.10 12.92 3.76
C MET A 418 -0.21 14.19 4.54
N SER A 419 -1.23 14.12 5.39
CA SER A 419 -1.54 15.14 6.39
C SER A 419 -1.16 14.62 7.77
N LEU A 420 -0.20 15.26 8.41
CA LEU A 420 0.41 14.86 9.66
C LEU A 420 0.05 15.85 10.79
N ARG A 421 0.33 15.46 12.04
CA ARG A 421 0.08 16.29 13.23
C ARG A 421 1.34 16.41 14.09
N ASP A 422 1.60 17.61 14.58
CA ASP A 422 2.42 17.89 15.74
C ASP A 422 1.48 18.17 16.91
N VAL A 423 1.61 17.41 17.98
CA VAL A 423 0.66 17.39 19.10
C VAL A 423 1.26 17.92 20.39
N ARG A 424 2.44 18.58 20.31
CA ARG A 424 3.16 19.14 21.44
C ARG A 424 2.47 20.42 21.94
N PRO A 425 2.59 20.74 23.27
CA PRO A 425 2.01 21.95 23.86
C PRO A 425 2.46 23.24 23.18
N GLU A 426 3.74 23.33 22.79
CA GLU A 426 4.37 24.54 22.24
C GLU A 426 3.78 24.99 20.91
N VAL A 427 3.07 24.11 20.21
CA VAL A 427 2.51 24.36 18.88
C VAL A 427 1.00 24.15 18.80
N THR A 428 0.35 23.83 19.91
CA THR A 428 -1.10 23.69 19.99
C THR A 428 -1.74 25.06 20.19
N GLU A 429 -2.65 25.47 19.32
CA GLU A 429 -3.37 26.74 19.38
C GLU A 429 -4.87 26.47 19.48
N ASP A 430 -5.55 27.14 20.41
CA ASP A 430 -7.00 27.01 20.64
C ASP A 430 -7.47 25.55 20.78
N GLY A 431 -6.67 24.68 21.41
CA GLY A 431 -6.96 23.26 21.57
C GLY A 431 -6.87 22.44 20.28
N SER A 432 -6.31 23.01 19.20
CA SER A 432 -6.11 22.32 17.91
C SER A 432 -4.64 22.00 17.67
N PHE A 433 -4.34 20.74 17.41
CA PHE A 433 -2.99 20.29 17.06
C PHE A 433 -2.49 20.91 15.76
N ARG A 434 -1.19 21.18 15.70
CA ARG A 434 -0.56 21.77 14.52
C ARG A 434 -0.59 20.79 13.33
N THR A 435 -1.16 21.22 12.20
CA THR A 435 -1.11 20.46 10.96
C THR A 435 0.20 20.74 10.23
N LYS A 436 0.83 19.67 9.75
CA LYS A 436 1.91 19.70 8.77
C LYS A 436 1.62 18.71 7.64
N TYR A 437 2.27 18.89 6.52
CA TYR A 437 2.08 18.06 5.34
C TYR A 437 3.39 17.41 4.95
N MET A 438 3.29 16.25 4.31
CA MET A 438 4.45 15.54 3.78
C MET A 438 4.12 14.99 2.39
N ALA A 439 5.05 15.09 1.46
CA ALA A 439 4.98 14.47 0.17
C ALA A 439 6.21 13.59 -0.04
N ASN A 440 6.00 12.33 -0.46
CA ASN A 440 7.05 11.36 -0.71
C ASN A 440 7.03 10.92 -2.16
N HIS A 441 8.21 10.86 -2.78
CA HIS A 441 8.45 10.14 -4.02
C HIS A 441 9.31 8.90 -3.75
N TYR A 442 8.92 7.78 -4.33
CA TYR A 442 9.75 6.58 -4.31
C TYR A 442 9.73 5.90 -5.67
N LEU A 443 10.88 5.91 -6.35
CA LEU A 443 11.08 5.29 -7.66
C LEU A 443 11.87 3.99 -7.49
N SER A 444 11.24 2.85 -7.75
CA SER A 444 11.88 1.53 -7.73
C SER A 444 12.17 1.07 -9.16
N TYR A 445 13.42 0.66 -9.42
CA TYR A 445 13.90 0.21 -10.71
C TYR A 445 14.61 -1.15 -10.63
N ASN A 446 14.10 -2.13 -11.37
CA ASN A 446 14.74 -3.44 -11.54
C ASN A 446 15.81 -3.35 -12.65
N ILE A 447 17.04 -2.96 -12.26
CA ILE A 447 18.18 -2.76 -13.19
C ILE A 447 18.50 -4.08 -13.89
N THR A 448 18.64 -5.15 -13.12
CA THR A 448 18.92 -6.49 -13.64
C THR A 448 17.91 -7.50 -13.08
N LYS A 449 17.99 -8.77 -13.48
CA LYS A 449 17.21 -9.87 -12.91
C LYS A 449 17.43 -10.06 -11.40
N ARG A 450 18.53 -9.51 -10.85
CA ARG A 450 18.95 -9.66 -9.46
C ARG A 450 18.95 -8.35 -8.67
N LEU A 451 19.22 -7.23 -9.32
CA LEU A 451 19.43 -5.93 -8.67
C LEU A 451 18.21 -5.02 -8.86
N ASN A 452 17.63 -4.60 -7.76
CA ASN A 452 16.65 -3.52 -7.66
C ASN A 452 17.28 -2.33 -6.92
N ILE A 453 17.06 -1.12 -7.39
CA ILE A 453 17.44 0.13 -6.71
C ILE A 453 16.18 0.97 -6.56
N GLY A 454 16.04 1.59 -5.39
CA GLY A 454 15.01 2.57 -5.07
C GLY A 454 15.60 3.94 -4.80
N LEU A 455 15.03 4.98 -5.38
CA LEU A 455 15.33 6.38 -5.07
C LEU A 455 14.17 6.96 -4.27
N PHE A 456 14.48 7.61 -3.17
CA PHE A 456 13.53 8.20 -2.24
C PHE A 456 13.78 9.69 -2.09
N GLU A 457 12.72 10.44 -2.05
CA GLU A 457 12.69 11.84 -1.67
C GLU A 457 11.44 12.13 -0.87
N SER A 458 11.59 12.91 0.19
CA SER A 458 10.48 13.38 1.02
C SER A 458 10.65 14.86 1.29
N VAL A 459 9.54 15.58 1.33
CA VAL A 459 9.50 16.96 1.78
C VAL A 459 8.39 17.15 2.80
N ILE A 460 8.70 17.89 3.87
CA ILE A 460 7.75 18.25 4.94
C ILE A 460 7.60 19.76 4.95
N TRP A 461 6.36 20.25 5.03
CA TRP A 461 6.07 21.67 5.20
C TRP A 461 4.94 21.88 6.20
N GLN A 462 4.94 23.06 6.79
CA GLN A 462 3.92 23.43 7.76
C GLN A 462 2.88 24.37 7.17
N ASN A 463 1.74 24.47 7.84
CA ASN A 463 0.65 25.36 7.45
C ASN A 463 0.86 26.77 8.03
N ASP A 464 1.89 27.47 7.55
CA ASP A 464 2.18 28.87 7.92
C ASP A 464 1.69 29.84 6.85
N ASN A 465 1.41 31.08 7.26
CA ASN A 465 0.98 32.18 6.35
C ASN A 465 -0.20 31.80 5.45
N GLY A 466 -1.09 30.92 5.91
CA GLY A 466 -2.22 30.44 5.12
C GLY A 466 -1.82 29.53 3.94
N ARG A 467 -0.59 29.02 3.92
CA ARG A 467 -0.05 28.17 2.85
C ARG A 467 -0.88 26.90 2.61
N GLY A 468 -1.42 26.31 3.68
CA GLY A 468 -2.22 25.10 3.57
C GLY A 468 -1.46 23.94 2.90
N PHE A 469 -2.19 23.14 2.15
CA PHE A 469 -1.59 22.14 1.26
C PHE A 469 -1.05 22.85 0.02
N ASP A 470 0.27 22.83 -0.15
CA ASP A 470 0.94 23.53 -1.25
C ASP A 470 0.88 22.69 -2.53
N VAL A 471 0.15 23.17 -3.53
CA VAL A 471 -0.06 22.50 -4.82
C VAL A 471 1.24 22.29 -5.63
N ASN A 472 2.30 23.05 -5.35
CA ASN A 472 3.59 22.86 -5.99
C ASN A 472 4.17 21.46 -5.71
N TYR A 473 3.83 20.87 -4.55
CA TYR A 473 4.23 19.52 -4.17
C TYR A 473 3.32 18.42 -4.76
N LEU A 474 2.31 18.75 -5.57
CA LEU A 474 1.62 17.77 -6.43
C LEU A 474 2.42 17.41 -7.68
N ASN A 475 3.54 18.07 -7.92
CA ASN A 475 4.43 17.71 -9.03
C ASN A 475 4.80 16.21 -8.93
N PRO A 476 4.45 15.39 -9.93
CA PRO A 476 4.72 13.96 -9.89
C PRO A 476 6.17 13.59 -10.23
N ILE A 477 7.01 14.58 -10.56
CA ILE A 477 8.41 14.35 -10.95
C ILE A 477 9.27 14.43 -9.69
N ILE A 478 10.10 13.42 -9.47
CA ILE A 478 11.10 13.41 -8.38
C ILE A 478 12.00 14.63 -8.51
N PHE A 479 12.33 15.28 -7.43
CA PHE A 479 13.22 16.43 -7.26
C PHE A 479 12.53 17.63 -6.60
N TYR A 480 11.96 17.43 -5.43
CA TYR A 480 11.30 18.48 -4.64
C TYR A 480 12.25 19.59 -4.20
N ARG A 481 13.57 19.33 -4.12
CA ARG A 481 14.53 20.35 -3.74
C ARG A 481 14.53 21.55 -4.68
N ALA A 482 14.22 21.36 -5.96
CA ALA A 482 14.05 22.47 -6.90
C ALA A 482 12.82 23.34 -6.55
N ILE A 483 11.76 22.73 -6.04
CA ILE A 483 10.54 23.43 -5.59
C ILE A 483 10.82 24.16 -4.27
N GLU A 484 11.47 23.50 -3.33
CA GLU A 484 11.91 24.10 -2.05
C GLU A 484 12.77 25.35 -2.30
N PHE A 485 13.73 25.27 -3.20
CA PHE A 485 14.56 26.40 -3.58
C PHE A 485 13.75 27.58 -4.16
N SER A 486 12.71 27.30 -4.93
CA SER A 486 11.85 28.34 -5.52
C SER A 486 10.85 28.95 -4.53
N THR A 487 10.47 28.21 -3.47
CA THR A 487 9.51 28.65 -2.45
C THR A 487 10.15 29.35 -1.25
N GLY A 488 11.48 29.29 -1.14
CA GLY A 488 12.28 29.91 -0.08
C GLY A 488 12.91 28.87 0.87
N SER A 489 14.16 29.12 1.27
CA SER A 489 15.03 28.19 2.02
C SER A 489 14.53 27.78 3.42
N ARG A 490 13.44 28.37 3.92
CA ARG A 490 12.77 28.02 5.19
C ARG A 490 11.39 27.39 4.97
N GLY A 491 11.06 27.05 3.72
CA GLY A 491 9.73 26.59 3.33
C GLY A 491 9.42 25.14 3.67
N GLY A 492 10.40 24.33 4.04
CA GLY A 492 10.24 22.91 4.30
C GLY A 492 11.51 22.22 4.75
N ASN A 493 11.41 20.92 5.05
CA ASN A 493 12.53 20.03 5.33
C ASN A 493 12.52 18.90 4.29
N ALA A 494 13.63 18.69 3.58
CA ALA A 494 13.75 17.71 2.51
C ALA A 494 14.74 16.60 2.89
N LEU A 495 14.31 15.37 2.78
CA LEU A 495 15.11 14.17 2.98
C LEU A 495 15.27 13.43 1.66
N VAL A 496 16.45 12.89 1.40
CA VAL A 496 16.70 12.02 0.24
C VAL A 496 17.24 10.67 0.69
N GLY A 497 16.97 9.64 -0.07
CA GLY A 497 17.44 8.30 0.28
C GLY A 497 17.59 7.39 -0.93
N ILE A 498 18.32 6.32 -0.71
CA ILE A 498 18.47 5.24 -1.67
C ILE A 498 18.25 3.91 -0.97
N SER A 499 17.60 2.99 -1.66
CA SER A 499 17.51 1.62 -1.23
C SER A 499 18.03 0.68 -2.30
N GLY A 500 18.50 -0.48 -1.89
CA GLY A 500 18.98 -1.51 -2.79
C GLY A 500 18.58 -2.88 -2.32
N LYS A 501 18.29 -3.78 -3.28
CA LYS A 501 18.10 -5.19 -3.02
C LYS A 501 18.83 -6.00 -4.08
N TYR A 502 19.58 -7.01 -3.63
CA TYR A 502 20.28 -7.94 -4.49
C TYR A 502 19.87 -9.39 -4.18
N LYS A 503 19.27 -10.04 -5.17
CA LYS A 503 18.88 -11.46 -5.11
C LYS A 503 20.11 -12.33 -5.38
N VAL A 504 20.78 -12.81 -4.34
CA VAL A 504 21.97 -13.67 -4.47
C VAL A 504 21.59 -14.96 -5.18
N ASN A 505 20.47 -15.56 -4.76
CA ASN A 505 19.80 -16.71 -5.39
C ASN A 505 18.32 -16.69 -4.98
N ASP A 506 17.55 -17.75 -5.31
CA ASP A 506 16.12 -17.85 -4.97
C ASP A 506 15.85 -17.98 -3.46
N ARG A 507 16.88 -18.21 -2.65
CA ARG A 507 16.76 -18.37 -1.20
C ARG A 507 17.42 -17.25 -0.40
N ILE A 508 18.35 -16.49 -0.97
CA ILE A 508 19.11 -15.47 -0.23
C ILE A 508 19.01 -14.14 -0.93
N ASN A 509 18.55 -13.12 -0.20
CA ASN A 509 18.52 -11.73 -0.62
C ASN A 509 19.30 -10.85 0.35
N ALA A 510 20.13 -9.96 -0.19
CA ALA A 510 20.71 -8.84 0.55
C ALA A 510 19.92 -7.57 0.24
N TYR A 511 19.76 -6.70 1.22
CA TYR A 511 19.11 -5.40 1.04
C TYR A 511 19.78 -4.33 1.91
N GLY A 512 19.51 -3.07 1.59
CA GLY A 512 20.02 -1.95 2.38
C GLY A 512 19.30 -0.66 2.04
N GLN A 513 19.49 0.33 2.91
CA GLN A 513 19.00 1.69 2.76
C GLN A 513 20.08 2.67 3.19
N LEU A 514 20.07 3.85 2.59
CA LEU A 514 20.79 5.03 3.02
C LEU A 514 19.78 6.18 3.07
N ILE A 515 19.76 6.92 4.17
CA ILE A 515 19.00 8.16 4.32
C ILE A 515 19.97 9.33 4.52
N ILE A 516 19.65 10.44 3.93
CA ILE A 516 20.37 11.72 4.06
C ILE A 516 19.31 12.78 4.31
N ASP A 517 19.31 13.34 5.52
CA ASP A 517 18.42 14.42 5.93
C ASP A 517 19.09 15.77 5.67
N GLU A 518 20.33 15.93 6.13
CA GLU A 518 21.18 17.07 5.83
C GLU A 518 22.61 16.60 5.52
N PHE A 519 23.28 17.23 4.57
CA PHE A 519 24.59 16.81 4.11
C PHE A 519 25.50 17.99 3.82
N SER A 520 26.61 18.02 4.52
CA SER A 520 27.73 18.93 4.25
C SER A 520 28.93 18.13 3.73
N SER A 521 29.18 18.21 2.44
CA SER A 521 30.30 17.47 1.80
C SER A 521 31.66 17.78 2.39
N SER A 522 31.92 19.06 2.71
CA SER A 522 33.16 19.49 3.35
C SER A 522 33.39 18.86 4.72
N ASP A 523 32.29 18.67 5.49
CA ASP A 523 32.35 18.15 6.85
C ASP A 523 32.43 16.63 6.85
N VAL A 524 31.79 15.96 5.90
CA VAL A 524 31.87 14.48 5.74
C VAL A 524 33.30 14.08 5.38
N PHE A 525 33.85 14.67 4.33
CA PHE A 525 35.18 14.33 3.87
C PHE A 525 36.29 14.90 4.78
N GLY A 526 36.01 15.93 5.57
CA GLY A 526 36.87 16.46 6.59
C GLY A 526 37.00 15.65 7.87
N GLY A 527 36.13 14.62 8.05
CA GLY A 527 36.17 13.73 9.21
C GLY A 527 35.85 14.41 10.55
N LYS A 528 35.23 15.59 10.55
CA LYS A 528 34.98 16.41 11.76
C LYS A 528 33.86 15.91 12.65
N GLY A 529 33.04 14.97 12.20
CA GLY A 529 31.85 14.53 12.97
C GLY A 529 30.80 15.64 13.13
N SER A 530 30.58 16.47 12.11
CA SER A 530 29.63 17.58 12.16
C SER A 530 28.20 17.10 12.40
N TYR A 531 27.43 17.86 13.20
CA TYR A 531 26.01 17.60 13.46
C TYR A 531 25.16 17.71 12.17
N LYS A 532 25.57 18.50 11.18
CA LYS A 532 24.92 18.64 9.88
C LYS A 532 24.98 17.38 9.00
N ASN A 533 25.81 16.41 9.36
CA ASN A 533 25.86 15.13 8.65
C ASN A 533 24.81 14.18 9.20
N LYS A 534 23.55 14.50 8.97
CA LYS A 534 22.37 13.74 9.40
C LYS A 534 22.12 12.60 8.41
N THR A 535 22.67 11.44 8.74
CA THR A 535 22.65 10.27 7.86
C THR A 535 22.39 9.00 8.63
N GLY A 536 21.81 8.01 7.96
CA GLY A 536 21.64 6.67 8.50
C GLY A 536 21.73 5.62 7.40
N TYR A 537 22.17 4.42 7.76
CA TYR A 537 22.19 3.28 6.84
C TYR A 537 21.67 2.00 7.48
N GLN A 538 21.12 1.16 6.63
CA GLN A 538 20.63 -0.17 6.94
C GLN A 538 21.27 -1.19 6.02
N LEU A 539 21.65 -2.35 6.56
CA LEU A 539 22.11 -3.52 5.81
C LEU A 539 21.38 -4.75 6.35
N GLY A 540 20.92 -5.63 5.47
CA GLY A 540 20.21 -6.83 5.90
C GLY A 540 20.31 -7.98 4.92
N LEU A 541 20.02 -9.17 5.45
CA LEU A 541 19.95 -10.42 4.71
C LEU A 541 18.69 -11.17 5.05
N LYS A 542 18.09 -11.83 4.06
CA LYS A 542 16.98 -12.77 4.20
C LYS A 542 17.37 -14.11 3.64
N TYR A 543 17.04 -15.19 4.37
CA TYR A 543 17.29 -16.57 3.96
C TYR A 543 16.00 -17.37 4.03
N TYR A 544 15.45 -17.71 2.88
CA TYR A 544 14.21 -18.46 2.71
C TYR A 544 14.50 -19.96 2.65
N ASP A 545 13.60 -20.77 3.19
CA ASP A 545 13.76 -22.22 3.31
C ASP A 545 15.16 -22.57 3.86
N ALA A 546 15.51 -21.88 4.95
CA ALA A 546 16.85 -21.90 5.51
C ALA A 546 17.26 -23.33 5.89
N PHE A 547 18.52 -23.69 5.58
CA PHE A 547 19.07 -25.01 5.79
C PHE A 547 18.27 -26.16 5.12
N GLY A 548 17.45 -25.84 4.10
CA GLY A 548 16.59 -26.81 3.42
C GLY A 548 15.26 -27.12 4.15
N LEU A 549 14.99 -26.46 5.27
CA LEU A 549 13.71 -26.57 5.97
C LEU A 549 12.66 -25.67 5.30
N LYS A 550 11.70 -26.28 4.62
CA LYS A 550 10.62 -25.56 3.94
C LYS A 550 9.89 -24.64 4.93
N ASN A 551 9.66 -23.38 4.50
CA ASN A 551 9.00 -22.32 5.27
C ASN A 551 9.77 -21.81 6.50
N LEU A 552 11.04 -22.17 6.67
CA LEU A 552 11.89 -21.50 7.66
C LEU A 552 12.45 -20.21 7.03
N TYR A 553 12.03 -19.08 7.58
CA TYR A 553 12.49 -17.75 7.20
C TYR A 553 13.45 -17.21 8.25
N LEU A 554 14.65 -16.82 7.83
CA LEU A 554 15.61 -16.12 8.67
C LEU A 554 15.90 -14.73 8.09
N GLN A 555 16.04 -13.76 8.97
CA GLN A 555 16.41 -12.39 8.60
C GLN A 555 17.39 -11.84 9.62
N THR A 556 18.43 -11.15 9.13
CA THR A 556 19.30 -10.32 9.95
C THR A 556 19.34 -8.92 9.40
N GLU A 557 19.46 -7.93 10.29
CA GLU A 557 19.46 -6.52 9.91
C GLU A 557 20.36 -5.72 10.85
N TYR A 558 21.10 -4.79 10.30
CA TYR A 558 21.88 -3.82 11.05
C TYR A 558 21.48 -2.42 10.64
N ASN A 559 21.10 -1.59 11.61
CA ASN A 559 20.69 -0.20 11.44
C ASN A 559 21.68 0.70 12.21
N ARG A 560 22.07 1.81 11.61
CA ARG A 560 22.87 2.85 12.28
C ARG A 560 22.39 4.21 11.80
N VAL A 561 22.04 5.07 12.74
CA VAL A 561 21.56 6.43 12.48
C VAL A 561 22.35 7.40 13.34
N ARG A 562 22.86 8.43 12.70
CA ARG A 562 23.67 9.48 13.37
C ARG A 562 22.79 10.35 14.26
N PRO A 563 23.41 11.03 15.26
CA PRO A 563 22.70 12.06 16.05
C PRO A 563 22.08 13.13 15.14
N TYR A 564 21.00 13.74 15.60
CA TYR A 564 20.24 14.82 14.95
C TYR A 564 19.53 14.44 13.63
N THR A 565 19.69 13.21 13.13
CA THR A 565 18.95 12.74 11.93
C THR A 565 17.43 12.76 12.23
N TYR A 566 16.62 13.21 11.27
CA TYR A 566 15.18 13.41 11.36
C TYR A 566 14.71 14.59 12.23
N SER A 567 15.60 15.27 12.97
CA SER A 567 15.28 16.53 13.65
C SER A 567 15.45 17.71 12.68
N HIS A 568 14.93 18.86 13.05
CA HIS A 568 15.05 20.09 12.29
C HIS A 568 15.08 21.29 13.23
N ASN A 569 15.84 22.36 12.91
CA ASN A 569 15.89 23.57 13.72
C ASN A 569 14.51 24.22 13.94
N THR A 570 13.59 24.12 12.97
CA THR A 570 12.18 24.39 13.15
C THR A 570 11.49 23.07 13.48
N ILE A 571 11.33 22.77 14.76
CA ILE A 571 10.95 21.43 15.27
C ILE A 571 9.69 20.85 14.60
N VAL A 572 8.70 21.69 14.22
CA VAL A 572 7.49 21.23 13.50
C VAL A 572 7.83 20.52 12.18
N LEU A 573 8.96 20.89 11.54
CA LEU A 573 9.41 20.30 10.28
C LEU A 573 10.20 18.99 10.45
N ASN A 574 10.29 18.46 11.65
CA ASN A 574 10.89 17.15 11.91
C ASN A 574 10.16 16.02 11.15
N TYR A 575 10.84 14.88 11.00
CA TYR A 575 10.28 13.69 10.34
C TYR A 575 9.43 12.86 11.31
N GLY A 576 8.38 13.47 11.88
CA GLY A 576 7.52 12.86 12.89
C GLY A 576 6.03 13.11 12.68
N HIS A 577 5.20 12.28 13.34
CA HIS A 577 3.75 12.36 13.37
C HIS A 577 3.24 11.88 14.75
N ASN A 578 2.38 12.68 15.41
CA ASN A 578 1.86 12.35 16.74
C ASN A 578 2.98 11.94 17.71
N ASN A 579 4.01 12.76 17.83
CA ASN A 579 5.20 12.55 18.67
C ASN A 579 5.95 11.23 18.43
N GLN A 580 5.76 10.60 17.25
CA GLN A 580 6.41 9.36 16.84
C GLN A 580 7.21 9.58 15.54
N SER A 581 8.32 8.85 15.37
CA SER A 581 9.11 8.88 14.13
C SER A 581 8.34 8.26 12.95
N MET A 582 8.40 8.89 11.80
CA MET A 582 7.91 8.34 10.53
C MET A 582 8.87 7.33 9.89
N ALA A 583 10.09 7.23 10.43
CA ALA A 583 11.12 6.27 10.01
C ALA A 583 11.35 5.22 11.10
N HIS A 584 12.58 5.05 11.57
CA HIS A 584 12.94 4.06 12.58
C HIS A 584 12.36 4.38 13.96
N THR A 585 11.89 3.36 14.68
CA THR A 585 11.25 3.52 16.01
C THR A 585 12.17 4.18 17.04
N LEU A 586 13.48 3.91 16.98
CA LEU A 586 14.46 4.52 17.87
C LEU A 586 14.82 5.98 17.52
N GLY A 587 14.27 6.56 16.44
CA GLY A 587 14.60 7.91 15.97
C GLY A 587 16.04 8.01 15.48
N ALA A 588 16.91 8.67 16.25
CA ALA A 588 18.30 8.92 15.89
C ALA A 588 19.29 8.52 16.99
N ASN A 589 20.58 8.71 16.74
CA ASN A 589 21.67 8.51 17.71
C ASN A 589 21.79 7.04 18.23
N PHE A 590 21.70 6.06 17.33
CA PHE A 590 21.75 4.64 17.70
C PHE A 590 22.45 3.75 16.67
N SER A 591 22.82 2.55 17.14
CA SER A 591 23.11 1.38 16.31
C SER A 591 22.32 0.17 16.83
N GLU A 592 21.77 -0.64 15.93
CA GLU A 592 20.88 -1.76 16.26
C GLU A 592 21.22 -2.95 15.38
N PHE A 593 21.28 -4.13 15.96
CA PHE A 593 21.34 -5.41 15.25
C PHE A 593 20.10 -6.23 15.57
N ILE A 594 19.45 -6.76 14.56
CA ILE A 594 18.22 -7.55 14.64
C ILE A 594 18.46 -8.92 14.02
N ALA A 595 17.99 -9.98 14.68
CA ALA A 595 17.91 -11.33 14.14
C ALA A 595 16.49 -11.86 14.32
N ILE A 596 15.89 -12.36 13.24
CA ILE A 596 14.50 -12.87 13.22
C ILE A 596 14.49 -14.25 12.61
N ALA A 597 13.74 -15.16 13.24
CA ALA A 597 13.39 -16.47 12.71
C ALA A 597 11.88 -16.64 12.71
N ARG A 598 11.30 -17.09 11.60
CA ARG A 598 9.89 -17.43 11.48
C ARG A 598 9.72 -18.79 10.83
N TYR A 599 8.81 -19.56 11.37
CA TYR A 599 8.50 -20.89 10.85
C TYR A 599 7.00 -21.13 10.88
N GLN A 600 6.44 -21.61 9.78
CA GLN A 600 5.06 -22.05 9.74
C GLN A 600 4.91 -23.39 9.04
N LYS A 601 4.19 -24.32 9.68
CA LYS A 601 3.79 -25.61 9.09
C LYS A 601 2.29 -25.80 9.28
N GLY A 602 1.57 -25.74 8.17
CA GLY A 602 0.11 -25.76 8.21
C GLY A 602 -0.42 -24.58 9.03
N ARG A 603 -1.13 -24.86 10.11
CA ARG A 603 -1.71 -23.84 11.01
C ARG A 603 -0.84 -23.49 12.22
N ILE A 604 0.23 -24.25 12.48
CA ILE A 604 1.14 -23.98 13.59
C ILE A 604 2.24 -23.04 13.10
N TYR A 605 2.53 -22.02 13.88
CA TYR A 605 3.61 -21.08 13.58
C TYR A 605 4.42 -20.74 14.82
N GLY A 606 5.64 -20.27 14.60
CA GLY A 606 6.52 -19.74 15.62
C GLY A 606 7.39 -18.62 15.05
N ASP A 607 7.57 -17.58 15.85
CA ASP A 607 8.40 -16.41 15.57
C ASP A 607 9.39 -16.22 16.72
N ALA A 608 10.63 -15.90 16.41
CA ALA A 608 11.63 -15.47 17.37
C ALA A 608 12.34 -14.23 16.85
N LYS A 609 12.56 -13.25 17.72
CA LYS A 609 13.24 -11.99 17.41
C LYS A 609 14.20 -11.64 18.53
N PHE A 610 15.42 -11.25 18.16
CA PHE A 610 16.46 -10.79 19.05
C PHE A 610 17.00 -9.47 18.55
N ILE A 611 17.13 -8.49 19.44
CA ILE A 611 17.64 -7.16 19.15
C ILE A 611 18.72 -6.83 20.17
N VAL A 612 19.85 -6.34 19.67
CA VAL A 612 20.89 -5.70 20.48
C VAL A 612 21.09 -4.30 19.93
N ALA A 613 20.93 -3.31 20.76
CA ALA A 613 21.10 -1.93 20.34
C ALA A 613 21.93 -1.13 21.35
N LYS A 614 22.54 -0.08 20.84
CA LYS A 614 23.21 0.94 21.63
C LYS A 614 22.67 2.29 21.19
N ARG A 615 22.08 3.03 22.12
CA ARG A 615 21.46 4.35 21.86
C ARG A 615 21.98 5.39 22.86
N GLY A 616 22.24 6.59 22.40
CA GLY A 616 22.49 7.72 23.29
C GLY A 616 21.20 8.45 23.58
N PHE A 617 21.03 8.89 24.85
CA PHE A 617 19.91 9.72 25.27
C PHE A 617 20.39 11.05 25.81
N GLU A 618 19.50 12.02 25.91
CA GLU A 618 19.68 13.25 26.68
C GLU A 618 19.70 12.91 28.18
N PHE A 619 20.51 13.63 28.96
CA PHE A 619 20.50 13.45 30.43
C PHE A 619 19.27 14.09 31.07
N ASN A 620 18.80 15.24 30.54
CA ASN A 620 17.65 15.98 31.03
C ASN A 620 17.71 16.24 32.56
N THR A 621 18.90 16.60 33.05
CA THR A 621 19.12 16.94 34.43
C THR A 621 19.35 18.46 34.58
N PRO A 622 19.23 19.04 35.78
CA PRO A 622 19.54 20.46 36.00
C PRO A 622 20.98 20.83 35.62
N GLU A 623 21.91 19.88 35.72
CA GLU A 623 23.34 20.05 35.40
C GLU A 623 23.62 19.88 33.91
N ASP A 624 22.81 19.13 33.19
CA ASP A 624 22.98 18.90 31.74
C ASP A 624 21.62 18.77 31.05
N SER A 625 21.22 19.87 30.41
CA SER A 625 20.03 19.96 29.55
C SER A 625 20.36 19.95 28.04
N SER A 626 21.61 19.61 27.70
CA SER A 626 22.09 19.62 26.31
C SER A 626 21.35 18.59 25.46
N PHE A 627 21.15 18.94 24.19
CA PHE A 627 20.57 18.04 23.19
C PHE A 627 21.67 17.20 22.52
N TYR A 628 21.64 15.90 22.74
CA TYR A 628 22.59 14.94 22.20
C TYR A 628 22.15 14.31 20.87
N GLY A 629 20.95 14.67 20.38
CA GLY A 629 20.47 14.30 19.05
C GLY A 629 19.78 12.95 18.98
N SER A 630 19.17 12.45 20.07
CA SER A 630 18.41 11.22 20.07
C SER A 630 16.92 11.44 19.74
N SER A 631 16.36 12.51 20.26
CA SER A 631 14.96 12.88 20.01
C SER A 631 14.82 13.64 18.70
N ILE A 632 13.93 13.18 17.82
CA ILE A 632 13.60 13.92 16.60
C ILE A 632 12.80 15.21 16.88
N TYR A 633 12.35 15.41 18.13
CA TYR A 633 11.65 16.59 18.61
C TYR A 633 12.54 17.51 19.46
N GLY A 634 13.84 17.23 19.54
CA GLY A 634 14.81 18.10 20.24
C GLY A 634 15.13 19.36 19.44
N ASN A 635 15.54 20.41 20.17
CA ASN A 635 15.98 21.66 19.57
C ASN A 635 17.47 21.59 19.20
N GLU A 636 17.80 21.74 17.94
CA GLU A 636 19.20 21.69 17.45
C GLU A 636 20.06 22.87 17.95
N ASP A 637 19.46 23.96 18.39
CA ASP A 637 20.19 25.10 18.96
C ASP A 637 20.77 24.77 20.35
N ASP A 638 20.18 23.79 21.06
CA ASP A 638 20.65 23.28 22.34
C ASP A 638 21.69 22.16 22.21
N ARG A 639 22.22 21.93 21.01
CA ARG A 639 23.20 20.86 20.73
C ARG A 639 24.47 21.04 21.53
N ILE A 640 25.07 19.92 21.96
CA ILE A 640 26.30 19.92 22.74
C ILE A 640 27.50 20.46 21.96
N SER A 641 27.60 20.17 20.67
CA SER A 641 28.73 20.59 19.82
C SER A 641 28.36 20.64 18.34
N THR A 642 29.06 21.50 17.61
CA THR A 642 29.00 21.55 16.14
C THR A 642 29.73 20.36 15.52
N ASP A 643 30.88 19.98 16.07
CA ASP A 643 31.76 18.92 15.55
C ASP A 643 32.01 17.84 16.64
N GLY A 644 32.59 16.71 16.26
CA GLY A 644 32.90 15.61 17.18
C GLY A 644 31.71 14.77 17.60
N ASN A 645 30.60 14.84 16.84
CA ASN A 645 29.40 14.06 17.15
C ASN A 645 29.53 12.60 16.70
N ASP A 646 29.38 11.68 17.64
CA ASP A 646 29.42 10.24 17.40
C ASP A 646 28.09 9.56 17.74
N VAL A 647 27.87 8.38 17.12
CA VAL A 647 26.66 7.57 17.37
C VAL A 647 26.67 7.01 18.78
N ALA A 648 25.52 7.07 19.45
CA ALA A 648 25.26 6.73 20.84
C ALA A 648 25.92 7.69 21.86
N GLN A 649 26.14 8.96 21.45
CA GLN A 649 26.63 10.02 22.37
C GLN A 649 25.56 10.38 23.41
N GLY A 650 26.01 11.07 24.49
CA GLY A 650 25.18 11.39 25.66
C GLY A 650 25.10 10.24 26.63
N ASN A 651 23.94 10.04 27.27
CA ASN A 651 23.69 8.92 28.16
C ASN A 651 23.56 7.62 27.35
N THR A 652 24.73 7.03 27.08
CA THR A 652 24.80 5.78 26.29
C THR A 652 24.09 4.65 27.02
N THR A 653 23.16 4.02 26.38
CA THR A 653 22.34 2.95 26.90
C THR A 653 22.51 1.70 26.07
N ASP A 654 22.84 0.57 26.72
CA ASP A 654 22.83 -0.76 26.13
C ASP A 654 21.42 -1.35 26.25
N PHE A 655 20.89 -1.83 25.12
CA PHE A 655 19.54 -2.36 25.00
C PHE A 655 19.58 -3.78 24.44
N PHE A 656 18.88 -4.69 25.11
CA PHE A 656 18.65 -6.05 24.66
C PHE A 656 17.16 -6.37 24.69
N HIS A 657 16.64 -6.95 23.59
CA HIS A 657 15.26 -7.42 23.51
C HIS A 657 15.20 -8.79 22.85
N ALA A 658 14.51 -9.70 23.49
CA ALA A 658 14.20 -11.02 22.95
C ALA A 658 12.70 -11.28 23.01
N GLU A 659 12.11 -11.67 21.90
CA GLU A 659 10.70 -12.02 21.81
C GLU A 659 10.54 -13.37 21.14
N VAL A 660 9.78 -14.27 21.76
CA VAL A 660 9.38 -15.56 21.19
C VAL A 660 7.87 -15.65 21.23
N GLN A 661 7.27 -15.99 20.10
CA GLN A 661 5.84 -16.22 19.97
C GLN A 661 5.59 -17.56 19.28
N ALA A 662 4.64 -18.32 19.77
CA ALA A 662 4.14 -19.52 19.10
C ALA A 662 2.61 -19.50 19.08
N GLY A 663 2.03 -20.05 18.03
CA GLY A 663 0.58 -19.98 17.89
C GLY A 663 -0.01 -20.91 16.85
N TYR A 664 -1.32 -20.79 16.70
CA TYR A 664 -2.12 -21.59 15.80
C TYR A 664 -3.11 -20.71 15.03
N VAL A 665 -3.16 -20.84 13.71
CA VAL A 665 -4.10 -20.16 12.83
C VAL A 665 -5.48 -20.82 12.95
N ILE A 666 -6.43 -20.13 13.57
CA ILE A 666 -7.81 -20.60 13.73
C ILE A 666 -8.55 -20.47 12.40
N ASN A 667 -8.53 -19.27 11.81
CA ASN A 667 -9.16 -18.99 10.51
C ASN A 667 -8.17 -18.29 9.57
N PRO A 668 -7.71 -18.95 8.52
CA PRO A 668 -6.74 -18.36 7.59
C PRO A 668 -7.34 -17.24 6.75
N THR A 669 -8.65 -17.25 6.49
CA THR A 669 -9.33 -16.22 5.70
C THR A 669 -9.40 -14.88 6.43
N THR A 670 -9.64 -14.90 7.74
CA THR A 670 -9.70 -13.69 8.57
C THR A 670 -8.42 -13.41 9.34
N ASN A 671 -7.35 -14.22 9.15
CA ASN A 671 -6.11 -14.17 9.93
C ASN A 671 -6.33 -14.26 11.45
N LEU A 672 -7.36 -15.00 11.88
CA LEU A 672 -7.63 -15.22 13.30
C LEU A 672 -6.65 -16.27 13.84
N LYS A 673 -5.89 -15.92 14.87
CA LYS A 673 -4.84 -16.73 15.48
C LYS A 673 -5.01 -16.77 16.99
N ILE A 674 -4.62 -17.88 17.62
CA ILE A 674 -4.34 -17.97 19.05
C ILE A 674 -2.85 -18.09 19.25
N TYR A 675 -2.31 -17.43 20.26
CA TYR A 675 -0.86 -17.38 20.48
C TYR A 675 -0.50 -17.27 21.96
N GLY A 676 0.73 -17.68 22.27
CA GLY A 676 1.44 -17.31 23.48
C GLY A 676 2.76 -16.64 23.10
N SER A 677 3.17 -15.65 23.86
CA SER A 677 4.43 -14.93 23.66
C SER A 677 5.16 -14.69 24.98
N PHE A 678 6.48 -14.61 24.89
CA PHE A 678 7.37 -14.19 25.95
C PHE A 678 8.30 -13.11 25.43
N ILE A 679 8.39 -12.01 26.15
CA ILE A 679 9.27 -10.88 25.86
C ILE A 679 10.20 -10.71 27.05
N PHE A 680 11.50 -10.69 26.77
CA PHE A 680 12.54 -10.29 27.70
C PHE A 680 13.21 -9.03 27.18
N ARG A 681 13.28 -8.01 28.02
CA ARG A 681 13.89 -6.71 27.69
C ARG A 681 14.84 -6.31 28.83
N ASN A 682 16.06 -5.91 28.47
CA ASN A 682 17.01 -5.30 29.38
C ASN A 682 17.44 -3.95 28.82
N PHE A 683 17.33 -2.91 29.64
CA PHE A 683 17.67 -1.52 29.31
C PHE A 683 18.63 -1.00 30.37
N ASP A 684 19.87 -0.72 29.97
CA ASP A 684 20.99 -0.47 30.89
C ASP A 684 21.73 0.82 30.50
N PRO A 685 21.27 1.99 30.96
CA PRO A 685 21.95 3.27 30.77
C PRO A 685 23.21 3.37 31.62
N LYS A 686 24.22 4.11 31.13
CA LYS A 686 25.42 4.40 31.93
C LYS A 686 25.14 5.20 33.18
N VAL A 687 24.15 6.09 33.11
CA VAL A 687 23.72 6.95 34.22
C VAL A 687 22.22 6.86 34.36
N ASP A 688 21.74 6.50 35.54
CA ASP A 688 20.30 6.55 35.85
C ASP A 688 19.88 8.01 36.04
N THR A 689 18.86 8.42 35.27
CA THR A 689 18.20 9.73 35.39
C THR A 689 16.71 9.52 35.66
N GLU A 690 15.97 10.60 35.88
CA GLU A 690 14.52 10.53 36.12
C GLU A 690 13.76 9.88 34.92
N THR A 691 14.22 10.15 33.67
CA THR A 691 13.56 9.71 32.45
C THR A 691 14.21 8.49 31.79
N VAL A 692 15.50 8.24 32.08
CA VAL A 692 16.30 7.15 31.48
C VAL A 692 17.01 6.41 32.61
N PHE A 693 16.49 5.26 32.99
CA PHE A 693 16.98 4.46 34.11
C PHE A 693 16.99 2.97 33.78
N LYS A 694 17.82 2.23 34.51
CA LYS A 694 17.97 0.78 34.35
C LYS A 694 16.65 0.08 34.61
N SER A 695 16.25 -0.80 33.66
CA SER A 695 15.03 -1.57 33.79
C SER A 695 15.15 -2.93 33.10
N GLN A 696 14.50 -3.92 33.68
CA GLN A 696 14.34 -5.26 33.12
C GLN A 696 12.84 -5.56 33.03
N THR A 697 12.44 -6.27 32.00
CA THR A 697 11.06 -6.70 31.79
C THR A 697 11.02 -8.13 31.31
N SER A 698 10.28 -8.97 32.02
CA SER A 698 9.92 -10.33 31.61
C SER A 698 8.39 -10.37 31.45
N TRP A 699 7.92 -10.31 30.22
CA TRP A 699 6.50 -10.16 29.91
C TRP A 699 5.95 -11.41 29.21
N VAL A 700 5.01 -12.09 29.86
CA VAL A 700 4.31 -13.27 29.35
C VAL A 700 2.91 -12.87 28.88
N ASN A 701 2.50 -13.33 27.70
CA ASN A 701 1.18 -13.05 27.16
C ASN A 701 0.56 -14.29 26.52
N PHE A 702 -0.75 -14.38 26.62
CA PHE A 702 -1.60 -15.27 25.83
C PHE A 702 -2.72 -14.48 25.18
N GLY A 703 -3.06 -14.82 23.93
CA GLY A 703 -4.06 -14.05 23.23
C GLY A 703 -4.69 -14.73 22.03
N ILE A 704 -5.78 -14.11 21.58
CA ILE A 704 -6.44 -14.41 20.31
C ILE A 704 -6.45 -13.12 19.51
N ARG A 705 -5.93 -13.14 18.28
CA ARG A 705 -5.77 -11.95 17.44
C ARG A 705 -6.23 -12.20 16.01
N THR A 706 -7.01 -11.27 15.48
CA THR A 706 -7.17 -11.05 14.04
C THR A 706 -6.00 -10.19 13.58
N ASP A 707 -5.03 -10.79 12.87
CA ASP A 707 -3.74 -10.18 12.57
C ASP A 707 -3.83 -9.25 11.35
N LEU A 708 -4.18 -7.98 11.58
CA LEU A 708 -4.36 -6.93 10.57
C LEU A 708 -3.32 -5.78 10.67
N PHE A 709 -2.40 -5.82 11.62
CA PHE A 709 -1.40 -4.78 11.86
C PHE A 709 -0.25 -5.29 12.72
N ASN A 710 0.92 -4.65 12.60
CA ASN A 710 2.07 -4.91 13.46
C ASN A 710 1.90 -4.29 14.86
N TRP A 711 2.36 -5.01 15.86
CA TRP A 711 2.70 -4.46 17.16
C TRP A 711 4.22 -4.38 17.29
N TYR A 712 4.71 -3.26 17.78
CA TYR A 712 6.13 -3.07 18.10
C TYR A 712 6.28 -2.89 19.61
N TYR A 713 6.84 -3.91 20.25
CA TYR A 713 7.18 -3.92 21.69
C TYR A 713 8.69 -3.78 21.90
N ASP A 714 9.43 -3.51 20.88
CA ASP A 714 10.88 -3.64 20.76
C ASP A 714 11.57 -2.27 20.58
N PHE A 715 11.34 -1.39 21.56
CA PHE A 715 11.95 -0.08 21.66
C PHE A 715 12.43 0.26 23.08
#